data_9eba6648036a7c3e26d226b18c368918
#
_entry.id   9eba6648036a7c3e26d226b18c368918
#
_cell.length_a   1.000
_cell.length_b   1.000
_cell.length_c   1.000
_cell.angle_alpha   90.00
_cell.angle_beta   90.00
_cell.angle_gamma   90.00
#
_symmetry.space_group_name_H-M   'P 1'
#
loop_
_entity.id
_entity.type
_entity.pdbx_description
1 polymer ?
#
loop_
_entity_poly.entity_id
_entity_poly.type
_entity_poly.pdbx_seq_one_letter_code
_entity_poly.pdbx_strand_id
1 'polypeptide(L)'
;MPRAQPVVLALPPASEVVAAERQLAATAAAMAAAEAADPPPALVLLGQRLGLSRFEREVLLLCAAMELDTRTAALCARAQDDPSRPYPTFALALALFEEPAWEVLSPEGPLRRWRLIEINQPGAQPLTTSPLRADERIVNYLKGLNYLDDRLATLLQPLPPPADEEAEAAALPPSHQAAVGAILERLQHTAAGRRLPAVQLVGPDRASKQDVAGHVAASLGLRLYRLPAELIPAQAGELDTLARLMQREAALWPLALYLDAHDVERPTSEGQEPALARFLARSSGLFFLDVRDVRPELGDAGEGAFALDVGKPTPVEQRAAWTAALGDAAPAGPALLAGQFSLGLAVIRRIAREALATPAADAKELERRLWDASLAVARPRLDALAQRLEPKATWDDIVLPPAQTALLEQIAAQVAQRSKVYGEWGFADKRNRGLGINALFSGESGTGKTMAAEVLANELRLNLFRIDLSAVVSKYIGETEKNLRRLFDAAEDGGAILFFDEADALFGKRSEVKDSHDRYANIEINYLLQRIESYGGLAILATNMRSALDPAFLRRLRFIVEFNVQSQQERREIWRRVLPPATPTAGLDFDRLSRLNLKGGDINNVAMNAAFLAAGAGTPVTMPLLLAAARTECRKLKLPINENDFAWQEPAAVIA
;
A
#
# COMPACT_ATOMS: atom_id res chain seq x y z
N MET A 1 69.08 -27.29 32.14
CA MET A 1 68.45 -26.79 30.92
C MET A 1 69.14 -27.42 29.74
N PRO A 2 68.49 -28.27 28.95
CA PRO A 2 69.10 -28.83 27.75
C PRO A 2 69.08 -27.75 26.65
N ARG A 3 70.24 -27.54 26.01
CA ARG A 3 70.42 -26.68 24.87
C ARG A 3 69.60 -27.21 23.68
N ALA A 4 68.70 -26.41 23.15
CA ALA A 4 68.03 -26.71 21.86
C ALA A 4 69.10 -26.81 20.78
N GLN A 5 69.14 -27.97 20.13
CA GLN A 5 69.94 -28.15 18.92
C GLN A 5 69.35 -27.29 17.81
N PRO A 6 70.17 -26.63 16.97
CA PRO A 6 69.66 -25.91 15.83
C PRO A 6 69.08 -26.92 14.83
N VAL A 7 67.78 -26.71 14.48
CA VAL A 7 67.16 -27.46 13.38
C VAL A 7 67.80 -26.95 12.08
N VAL A 8 68.72 -27.75 11.55
CA VAL A 8 69.25 -27.50 10.20
C VAL A 8 68.15 -27.94 9.22
N LEU A 9 67.46 -26.97 8.66
CA LEU A 9 66.56 -27.19 7.51
C LEU A 9 67.39 -27.72 6.35
N ALA A 10 67.29 -29.02 6.09
CA ALA A 10 67.88 -29.62 4.90
C ALA A 10 67.20 -29.04 3.66
N LEU A 11 67.93 -28.32 2.82
CA LEU A 11 67.45 -27.87 1.52
C LEU A 11 67.00 -29.13 0.71
N PRO A 12 65.84 -29.08 0.04
CA PRO A 12 65.38 -30.19 -0.77
C PRO A 12 66.42 -30.48 -1.88
N PRO A 13 66.55 -31.73 -2.32
CA PRO A 13 67.49 -32.09 -3.40
C PRO A 13 67.19 -31.28 -4.65
N ALA A 14 68.23 -30.86 -5.37
CA ALA A 14 68.12 -29.99 -6.56
C ALA A 14 67.14 -30.55 -7.63
N SER A 15 67.00 -31.88 -7.72
CA SER A 15 66.05 -32.54 -8.61
C SER A 15 64.57 -32.30 -8.22
N GLU A 16 64.26 -32.18 -6.94
CA GLU A 16 62.90 -31.86 -6.46
C GLU A 16 62.57 -30.41 -6.71
N VAL A 17 63.51 -29.49 -6.56
CA VAL A 17 63.33 -28.08 -6.86
C VAL A 17 63.04 -27.87 -8.34
N VAL A 18 63.83 -28.49 -9.23
CA VAL A 18 63.65 -28.45 -10.69
C VAL A 18 62.30 -29.04 -11.10
N ALA A 19 61.87 -30.12 -10.46
CA ALA A 19 60.58 -30.73 -10.74
C ALA A 19 59.41 -29.81 -10.31
N ALA A 20 59.52 -29.17 -9.14
CA ALA A 20 58.55 -28.21 -8.66
C ALA A 20 58.45 -26.95 -9.52
N GLU A 21 59.60 -26.43 -9.99
CA GLU A 21 59.66 -25.28 -10.93
C GLU A 21 58.99 -25.61 -12.29
N ARG A 22 59.23 -26.84 -12.83
CA ARG A 22 58.55 -27.27 -14.05
C ARG A 22 57.04 -27.39 -13.87
N GLN A 23 56.62 -27.91 -12.74
CA GLN A 23 55.19 -28.06 -12.42
C GLN A 23 54.55 -26.69 -12.23
N LEU A 24 55.22 -25.75 -11.58
CA LEU A 24 54.76 -24.38 -11.42
C LEU A 24 54.57 -23.71 -12.78
N ALA A 25 55.60 -23.80 -13.66
CA ALA A 25 55.52 -23.23 -15.00
C ALA A 25 54.37 -23.83 -15.84
N ALA A 26 54.18 -25.16 -15.78
CA ALA A 26 53.08 -25.82 -16.48
C ALA A 26 51.71 -25.40 -15.94
N THR A 27 51.57 -25.25 -14.63
CA THR A 27 50.33 -24.83 -14.00
C THR A 27 50.02 -23.33 -14.30
N ALA A 28 51.05 -22.51 -14.31
CA ALA A 28 50.91 -21.08 -14.68
C ALA A 28 50.48 -20.92 -16.15
N ALA A 29 51.05 -21.70 -17.05
CA ALA A 29 50.65 -21.74 -18.47
C ALA A 29 49.19 -22.20 -18.65
N ALA A 30 48.77 -23.23 -17.91
CA ALA A 30 47.37 -23.72 -17.92
C ALA A 30 46.40 -22.69 -17.37
N MET A 31 46.79 -21.96 -16.34
CA MET A 31 45.99 -20.88 -15.75
C MET A 31 45.84 -19.71 -16.72
N ALA A 32 46.94 -19.30 -17.39
CA ALA A 32 46.88 -18.24 -18.41
C ALA A 32 46.01 -18.64 -19.61
N ALA A 33 46.07 -19.90 -20.03
CA ALA A 33 45.22 -20.41 -21.10
C ALA A 33 43.71 -20.42 -20.68
N ALA A 34 43.44 -20.78 -19.42
CA ALA A 34 42.08 -20.74 -18.88
C ALA A 34 41.55 -19.29 -18.75
N GLU A 35 42.38 -18.32 -18.36
CA GLU A 35 42.02 -16.89 -18.29
C GLU A 35 41.64 -16.29 -19.66
N ALA A 36 42.23 -16.82 -20.73
CA ALA A 36 41.95 -16.41 -22.12
C ALA A 36 40.73 -17.12 -22.74
N ALA A 37 40.07 -18.03 -22.02
CA ALA A 37 38.88 -18.74 -22.52
C ALA A 37 37.67 -17.76 -22.64
N ASP A 38 36.75 -18.09 -23.57
CA ASP A 38 35.47 -17.38 -23.73
C ASP A 38 34.29 -18.34 -23.45
N PRO A 39 33.46 -18.12 -22.46
CA PRO A 39 33.53 -17.03 -21.46
C PRO A 39 34.69 -17.21 -20.46
N PRO A 40 35.27 -16.13 -19.95
CA PRO A 40 36.37 -16.19 -19.00
C PRO A 40 35.89 -16.77 -17.64
N PRO A 41 36.80 -17.37 -16.85
CA PRO A 41 36.49 -17.95 -15.55
C PRO A 41 35.86 -16.93 -14.60
N ALA A 42 35.03 -17.41 -13.67
CA ALA A 42 34.30 -16.55 -12.68
C ALA A 42 35.25 -15.64 -11.89
N LEU A 43 36.46 -16.07 -11.57
CA LEU A 43 37.48 -15.28 -10.88
C LEU A 43 37.92 -14.04 -11.72
N VAL A 44 38.11 -14.25 -13.03
CA VAL A 44 38.48 -13.18 -13.96
C VAL A 44 37.33 -12.16 -14.09
N LEU A 45 36.10 -12.68 -14.30
CA LEU A 45 34.89 -11.83 -14.35
C LEU A 45 34.70 -11.03 -13.05
N LEU A 46 34.89 -11.67 -11.90
CA LEU A 46 34.82 -11.02 -10.59
C LEU A 46 35.85 -9.90 -10.50
N GLY A 47 37.12 -10.19 -10.89
CA GLY A 47 38.18 -9.21 -10.88
C GLY A 47 37.91 -8.00 -11.76
N GLN A 48 37.39 -8.21 -12.97
CA GLN A 48 37.00 -7.13 -13.89
C GLN A 48 35.85 -6.29 -13.35
N ARG A 49 34.81 -6.91 -12.80
CA ARG A 49 33.61 -6.24 -12.30
C ARG A 49 33.87 -5.43 -11.02
N LEU A 50 34.72 -5.93 -10.14
CA LEU A 50 34.99 -5.35 -8.82
C LEU A 50 36.33 -4.62 -8.73
N GLY A 51 37.11 -4.58 -9.83
CA GLY A 51 38.36 -3.85 -9.93
C GLY A 51 39.51 -4.46 -9.12
N LEU A 52 39.61 -5.82 -9.05
CA LEU A 52 40.71 -6.50 -8.37
C LEU A 52 41.99 -6.48 -9.21
N SER A 53 43.09 -6.11 -8.57
CA SER A 53 44.44 -6.29 -9.11
C SER A 53 44.78 -7.79 -9.25
N ARG A 54 45.85 -8.10 -9.96
CA ARG A 54 46.34 -9.50 -10.08
C ARG A 54 46.62 -10.10 -8.69
N PHE A 55 47.36 -9.35 -7.85
CA PHE A 55 47.67 -9.77 -6.50
C PHE A 55 46.42 -10.02 -5.63
N GLU A 56 45.43 -9.17 -5.71
CA GLU A 56 44.15 -9.35 -4.98
C GLU A 56 43.37 -10.57 -5.45
N ARG A 57 43.39 -10.90 -6.76
CA ARG A 57 42.81 -12.14 -7.30
C ARG A 57 43.52 -13.37 -6.78
N GLU A 58 44.85 -13.33 -6.70
CA GLU A 58 45.68 -14.43 -6.16
C GLU A 58 45.41 -14.64 -4.65
N VAL A 59 45.29 -13.56 -3.86
CA VAL A 59 44.90 -13.62 -2.45
C VAL A 59 43.52 -14.22 -2.28
N LEU A 60 42.55 -13.80 -3.08
CA LEU A 60 41.19 -14.32 -3.02
C LEU A 60 41.16 -15.80 -3.40
N LEU A 61 41.91 -16.20 -4.44
CA LEU A 61 42.03 -17.58 -4.86
C LEU A 61 42.65 -18.48 -3.77
N LEU A 62 43.70 -17.99 -3.10
CA LEU A 62 44.31 -18.69 -1.97
C LEU A 62 43.30 -18.89 -0.83
N CYS A 63 42.51 -17.88 -0.49
CA CYS A 63 41.47 -18.01 0.51
C CYS A 63 40.36 -18.98 0.09
N ALA A 64 39.90 -18.90 -1.17
CA ALA A 64 38.87 -19.80 -1.71
C ALA A 64 39.35 -21.25 -1.83
N ALA A 65 40.64 -21.45 -2.11
CA ALA A 65 41.24 -22.79 -2.20
C ALA A 65 41.10 -23.60 -0.91
N MET A 66 40.95 -22.96 0.24
CA MET A 66 40.70 -23.64 1.52
C MET A 66 39.40 -24.44 1.51
N GLU A 67 38.38 -23.93 0.82
CA GLU A 67 37.06 -24.60 0.69
C GLU A 67 37.03 -25.55 -0.54
N LEU A 68 37.92 -25.33 -1.51
CA LEU A 68 37.92 -26.07 -2.78
C LEU A 68 38.84 -27.29 -2.79
N ASP A 69 39.93 -27.26 -1.99
CA ASP A 69 40.91 -28.36 -1.91
C ASP A 69 41.39 -28.56 -0.48
N THR A 70 41.07 -29.72 0.11
CA THR A 70 41.39 -30.09 1.49
C THR A 70 42.91 -30.12 1.79
N ARG A 71 43.76 -30.17 0.79
CA ARG A 71 45.23 -30.17 0.92
C ARG A 71 45.75 -28.75 1.24
N THR A 72 45.01 -27.71 0.91
CA THR A 72 45.46 -26.32 1.03
C THR A 72 45.83 -25.98 2.48
N ALA A 73 45.10 -26.48 3.47
CA ALA A 73 45.40 -26.26 4.89
C ALA A 73 46.79 -26.72 5.28
N ALA A 74 47.18 -27.94 4.87
CA ALA A 74 48.50 -28.48 5.12
C ALA A 74 49.59 -27.71 4.37
N LEU A 75 49.31 -27.24 3.16
CA LEU A 75 50.23 -26.39 2.38
C LEU A 75 50.46 -25.02 3.03
N CYS A 76 49.43 -24.37 3.56
CA CYS A 76 49.54 -23.11 4.29
C CYS A 76 50.41 -23.28 5.54
N ALA A 77 50.20 -24.31 6.32
CA ALA A 77 51.01 -24.61 7.53
C ALA A 77 52.49 -24.80 7.19
N ARG A 78 52.81 -25.57 6.12
CA ARG A 78 54.17 -25.77 5.64
C ARG A 78 54.82 -24.52 5.11
N ALA A 79 54.08 -23.74 4.33
CA ALA A 79 54.61 -22.49 3.74
C ALA A 79 54.90 -21.41 4.79
N GLN A 80 54.21 -21.46 5.94
CA GLN A 80 54.45 -20.57 7.07
C GLN A 80 55.42 -21.14 8.12
N ASP A 81 55.93 -22.38 7.88
CA ASP A 81 56.77 -23.16 8.82
C ASP A 81 56.16 -23.23 10.25
N ASP A 82 54.84 -23.28 10.31
CA ASP A 82 54.08 -23.25 11.58
C ASP A 82 52.83 -24.19 11.48
N PRO A 83 52.86 -25.36 12.09
CA PRO A 83 51.74 -26.30 12.10
C PRO A 83 50.45 -25.71 12.72
N SER A 84 50.55 -24.67 13.56
CA SER A 84 49.41 -24.02 14.16
C SER A 84 48.73 -22.99 13.26
N ARG A 85 49.26 -22.74 12.05
CA ARG A 85 48.70 -21.80 11.04
C ARG A 85 48.27 -22.48 9.75
N PRO A 86 47.33 -23.42 9.80
CA PRO A 86 46.85 -24.13 8.60
C PRO A 86 45.82 -23.27 7.82
N TYR A 87 46.07 -21.95 7.68
CA TYR A 87 45.16 -20.98 7.05
C TYR A 87 45.94 -19.89 6.34
N PRO A 88 45.33 -19.26 5.30
CA PRO A 88 45.90 -18.08 4.64
C PRO A 88 46.03 -16.90 5.58
N THR A 89 47.07 -16.12 5.36
CA THR A 89 47.30 -14.79 6.03
C THR A 89 47.80 -13.80 4.96
N PHE A 90 47.65 -12.51 5.25
CA PHE A 90 48.28 -11.50 4.35
C PHE A 90 49.79 -11.64 4.33
N ALA A 91 50.44 -11.97 5.45
CA ALA A 91 51.88 -12.23 5.48
C ALA A 91 52.30 -13.39 4.57
N LEU A 92 51.54 -14.47 4.56
CA LEU A 92 51.78 -15.58 3.63
C LEU A 92 51.61 -15.13 2.17
N ALA A 93 50.55 -14.41 1.84
CA ALA A 93 50.28 -13.94 0.48
C ALA A 93 51.37 -12.98 -0.02
N LEU A 94 51.79 -12.02 0.81
CA LEU A 94 52.88 -11.09 0.50
C LEU A 94 54.24 -11.75 0.28
N ALA A 95 54.45 -12.91 0.89
CA ALA A 95 55.68 -13.71 0.72
C ALA A 95 55.61 -14.70 -0.46
N LEU A 96 54.40 -15.14 -0.84
CA LEU A 96 54.19 -16.21 -1.81
C LEU A 96 54.05 -15.71 -3.24
N PHE A 97 53.35 -14.59 -3.47
CA PHE A 97 52.97 -14.15 -4.80
C PHE A 97 53.91 -13.09 -5.35
N GLU A 98 54.00 -13.04 -6.67
CA GLU A 98 54.70 -11.99 -7.41
C GLU A 98 53.99 -10.65 -7.27
N GLU A 99 54.71 -9.54 -7.33
CA GLU A 99 54.17 -8.19 -7.25
C GLU A 99 53.33 -7.91 -5.98
N PRO A 100 53.87 -8.18 -4.78
CA PRO A 100 53.11 -7.99 -3.55
C PRO A 100 52.77 -6.53 -3.35
N ALA A 101 51.50 -6.24 -3.07
CA ALA A 101 50.97 -4.88 -2.86
C ALA A 101 50.43 -4.73 -1.43
N TRP A 102 51.04 -3.80 -0.66
CA TRP A 102 50.62 -3.55 0.74
C TRP A 102 49.20 -2.95 0.83
N GLU A 103 48.72 -2.30 -0.26
CA GLU A 103 47.37 -1.74 -0.34
C GLU A 103 46.25 -2.75 -0.15
N VAL A 104 46.52 -4.04 -0.33
CA VAL A 104 45.56 -5.13 -0.04
C VAL A 104 45.02 -5.10 1.39
N LEU A 105 45.79 -4.54 2.33
CA LEU A 105 45.40 -4.38 3.74
C LEU A 105 44.44 -3.21 3.97
N SER A 106 44.30 -2.32 2.98
CA SER A 106 43.43 -1.15 3.12
C SER A 106 41.95 -1.54 3.27
N PRO A 107 41.22 -0.91 4.21
CA PRO A 107 39.77 -1.06 4.30
C PRO A 107 39.00 -0.64 3.04
N GLU A 108 39.62 0.25 2.22
CA GLU A 108 39.05 0.74 0.96
C GLU A 108 39.48 -0.12 -0.24
N GLY A 109 40.45 -1.04 -0.04
CA GLY A 109 40.86 -2.00 -1.05
C GLY A 109 39.71 -2.96 -1.41
N PRO A 110 39.61 -3.40 -2.69
CA PRO A 110 38.52 -4.21 -3.20
C PRO A 110 38.17 -5.44 -2.36
N LEU A 111 39.16 -6.19 -1.86
CA LEU A 111 38.93 -7.39 -1.06
C LEU A 111 38.13 -7.10 0.22
N ARG A 112 38.45 -5.98 0.89
CA ARG A 112 37.80 -5.59 2.14
C ARG A 112 36.56 -4.75 1.91
N ARG A 113 36.61 -3.81 0.96
CA ARG A 113 35.48 -2.96 0.60
C ARG A 113 34.26 -3.79 0.17
N TRP A 114 34.46 -4.77 -0.70
CA TRP A 114 33.40 -5.63 -1.23
C TRP A 114 33.13 -6.86 -0.35
N ARG A 115 33.82 -6.97 0.80
CA ARG A 115 33.70 -8.12 1.70
C ARG A 115 33.86 -9.45 0.97
N LEU A 116 34.91 -9.55 0.13
CA LEU A 116 35.22 -10.79 -0.60
C LEU A 116 35.95 -11.77 0.31
N ILE A 117 36.60 -11.25 1.36
CA ILE A 117 37.27 -12.03 2.40
C ILE A 117 36.81 -11.58 3.77
N GLU A 118 36.84 -12.51 4.71
CA GLU A 118 36.65 -12.30 6.14
C GLU A 118 38.01 -12.39 6.83
N ILE A 119 38.23 -11.53 7.80
CA ILE A 119 39.44 -11.48 8.60
C ILE A 119 39.07 -11.84 10.04
N ASN A 120 39.52 -13.00 10.50
CA ASN A 120 39.31 -13.39 11.88
C ASN A 120 40.48 -12.89 12.72
N GLN A 121 40.30 -11.74 13.41
CA GLN A 121 41.32 -11.10 14.21
C GLN A 121 41.03 -11.27 15.71
N PRO A 122 41.43 -12.36 16.34
CA PRO A 122 41.20 -12.56 17.76
C PRO A 122 42.17 -11.72 18.61
N GLY A 123 41.62 -10.96 19.54
CA GLY A 123 42.40 -10.16 20.51
C GLY A 123 43.35 -9.14 19.87
N ALA A 124 44.62 -9.12 20.31
CA ALA A 124 45.65 -8.18 19.86
C ALA A 124 46.48 -8.72 18.66
N GLN A 125 45.97 -9.71 17.91
CA GLN A 125 46.74 -10.27 16.79
C GLN A 125 46.93 -9.23 15.66
N PRO A 126 48.16 -9.11 15.09
CA PRO A 126 48.39 -8.22 13.95
C PRO A 126 47.55 -8.62 12.74
N LEU A 127 47.06 -7.62 12.02
CA LEU A 127 46.22 -7.83 10.82
C LEU A 127 46.88 -8.74 9.77
N THR A 128 48.20 -8.59 9.58
CA THR A 128 48.98 -9.35 8.60
C THR A 128 49.04 -10.84 8.88
N THR A 129 48.96 -11.25 10.17
CA THR A 129 49.05 -12.67 10.58
C THR A 129 47.69 -13.26 10.97
N SER A 130 46.63 -12.47 10.88
CA SER A 130 45.28 -12.92 11.16
C SER A 130 44.77 -13.88 10.09
N PRO A 131 44.00 -14.95 10.46
CA PRO A 131 43.40 -15.86 9.52
C PRO A 131 42.49 -15.16 8.52
N LEU A 132 42.62 -15.48 7.23
CA LEU A 132 41.78 -15.05 6.16
C LEU A 132 40.86 -16.17 5.71
N ARG A 133 39.62 -15.86 5.39
CA ARG A 133 38.65 -16.78 4.80
C ARG A 133 37.95 -16.05 3.64
N ALA A 134 37.70 -16.76 2.55
CA ALA A 134 36.85 -16.23 1.48
C ALA A 134 35.39 -16.24 1.95
N ASP A 135 34.66 -15.18 1.57
CA ASP A 135 33.22 -15.08 1.82
C ASP A 135 32.48 -16.23 1.10
N GLU A 136 31.58 -16.91 1.81
CA GLU A 136 30.90 -18.11 1.29
C GLU A 136 30.16 -17.84 -0.03
N ARG A 137 29.48 -16.68 -0.14
CA ARG A 137 28.82 -16.25 -1.36
C ARG A 137 29.77 -16.17 -2.55
N ILE A 138 31.02 -15.72 -2.29
CA ILE A 138 32.05 -15.59 -3.31
C ILE A 138 32.63 -16.94 -3.70
N VAL A 139 32.89 -17.84 -2.75
CA VAL A 139 33.31 -19.22 -3.04
C VAL A 139 32.30 -19.91 -3.95
N ASN A 140 31.00 -19.79 -3.63
CA ASN A 140 29.94 -20.37 -4.45
C ASN A 140 29.87 -19.75 -5.85
N TYR A 141 30.06 -18.41 -5.96
CA TYR A 141 30.14 -17.74 -7.25
C TYR A 141 31.29 -18.26 -8.11
N LEU A 142 32.47 -18.46 -7.51
CA LEU A 142 33.64 -19.03 -8.21
C LEU A 142 33.41 -20.48 -8.69
N LYS A 143 32.52 -21.21 -8.02
CA LYS A 143 32.08 -22.58 -8.42
C LYS A 143 30.95 -22.56 -9.46
N GLY A 144 30.51 -21.40 -9.92
CA GLY A 144 29.41 -21.24 -10.87
C GLY A 144 28.01 -21.23 -10.25
N LEU A 145 27.91 -21.25 -8.92
CA LEU A 145 26.62 -21.10 -8.22
C LEU A 145 26.33 -19.61 -7.97
N ASN A 146 25.55 -19.02 -8.86
CA ASN A 146 25.16 -17.62 -8.71
C ASN A 146 23.75 -17.49 -8.12
N TYR A 147 23.64 -16.88 -6.94
CA TYR A 147 22.41 -16.62 -6.21
C TYR A 147 22.55 -15.32 -5.40
N LEU A 148 21.46 -14.76 -4.89
CA LEU A 148 21.50 -13.58 -4.04
C LEU A 148 22.10 -13.93 -2.68
N ASP A 149 22.95 -13.08 -2.14
CA ASP A 149 23.52 -13.21 -0.78
C ASP A 149 22.41 -13.44 0.27
N ASP A 150 22.55 -14.44 1.12
CA ASP A 150 21.57 -14.84 2.13
C ASP A 150 21.30 -13.71 3.16
N ARG A 151 22.30 -12.90 3.47
CA ARG A 151 22.17 -11.71 4.32
C ARG A 151 21.23 -10.66 3.72
N LEU A 152 21.12 -10.59 2.40
CA LEU A 152 20.19 -9.72 1.68
C LEU A 152 18.85 -10.41 1.42
N ALA A 153 18.84 -11.72 1.27
CA ALA A 153 17.63 -12.50 0.99
C ALA A 153 16.55 -12.36 2.08
N THR A 154 16.96 -12.07 3.31
CA THR A 154 16.03 -11.77 4.44
C THR A 154 15.37 -10.40 4.34
N LEU A 155 15.97 -9.46 3.63
CA LEU A 155 15.50 -8.09 3.48
C LEU A 155 14.82 -7.85 2.13
N LEU A 156 15.24 -8.55 1.09
CA LEU A 156 14.82 -8.36 -0.29
C LEU A 156 13.75 -9.38 -0.68
N GLN A 157 12.63 -8.89 -1.15
CA GLN A 157 11.55 -9.71 -1.69
C GLN A 157 11.60 -9.68 -3.22
N PRO A 158 11.74 -10.82 -3.91
CA PRO A 158 11.70 -10.83 -5.37
C PRO A 158 10.30 -10.42 -5.84
N LEU A 159 10.23 -9.48 -6.77
CA LEU A 159 9.01 -9.17 -7.49
C LEU A 159 8.98 -10.03 -8.76
N PRO A 160 7.84 -10.69 -9.03
CA PRO A 160 7.74 -11.51 -10.22
C PRO A 160 7.95 -10.67 -11.48
N PRO A 161 8.65 -11.18 -12.49
CA PRO A 161 8.70 -10.52 -13.79
C PRO A 161 7.29 -10.40 -14.37
N PRO A 162 7.04 -9.43 -15.26
CA PRO A 162 5.81 -9.39 -16.03
C PRO A 162 5.58 -10.76 -16.68
N ALA A 163 4.36 -11.28 -16.58
CA ALA A 163 4.07 -12.64 -17.06
C ALA A 163 4.29 -12.77 -18.58
N ASP A 164 5.12 -13.74 -18.99
CA ASP A 164 5.44 -14.02 -20.41
C ASP A 164 4.32 -14.79 -21.15
N GLU A 165 3.35 -15.37 -20.43
CA GLU A 165 2.50 -16.42 -21.00
C GLU A 165 1.34 -15.93 -21.88
N GLU A 166 1.04 -14.63 -21.92
CA GLU A 166 0.09 -14.06 -22.87
C GLU A 166 0.53 -12.63 -23.21
N ALA A 167 1.27 -12.43 -24.26
CA ALA A 167 1.83 -11.13 -24.66
C ALA A 167 0.79 -10.00 -24.79
N GLU A 168 -0.46 -10.31 -25.09
CA GLU A 168 -1.58 -9.36 -25.10
C GLU A 168 -2.19 -9.12 -23.71
N ALA A 169 -2.19 -10.15 -22.84
CA ALA A 169 -2.74 -10.07 -21.48
C ALA A 169 -1.83 -9.35 -20.50
N ALA A 170 -0.52 -9.30 -20.77
CA ALA A 170 0.48 -8.60 -19.94
C ALA A 170 0.68 -7.13 -20.35
N ALA A 171 0.07 -6.66 -21.43
CA ALA A 171 0.27 -5.29 -21.92
C ALA A 171 -0.14 -4.24 -20.87
N LEU A 172 0.80 -3.32 -20.61
CA LEU A 172 0.54 -2.14 -19.79
C LEU A 172 -0.48 -1.22 -20.49
N PRO A 173 -1.24 -0.42 -19.72
CA PRO A 173 -2.04 0.63 -20.31
C PRO A 173 -1.15 1.68 -21.01
N PRO A 174 -1.65 2.39 -22.04
CA PRO A 174 -0.88 3.40 -22.76
C PRO A 174 -0.19 4.43 -21.87
N SER A 175 -0.87 4.87 -20.80
CA SER A 175 -0.28 5.80 -19.81
C SER A 175 0.95 5.22 -19.13
N HIS A 176 0.93 3.94 -18.74
CA HIS A 176 2.08 3.28 -18.12
C HIS A 176 3.16 2.94 -19.15
N GLN A 177 2.80 2.60 -20.39
CA GLN A 177 3.76 2.41 -21.48
C GLN A 177 4.55 3.70 -21.74
N ALA A 178 3.86 4.84 -21.75
CA ALA A 178 4.52 6.15 -21.87
C ALA A 178 5.47 6.41 -20.70
N ALA A 179 5.08 6.04 -19.47
CA ALA A 179 5.94 6.15 -18.29
C ALA A 179 7.19 5.27 -18.42
N VAL A 180 7.05 4.01 -18.83
CA VAL A 180 8.19 3.10 -19.10
C VAL A 180 9.12 3.69 -20.16
N GLY A 181 8.56 4.17 -21.29
CA GLY A 181 9.32 4.80 -22.36
C GLY A 181 10.13 6.00 -21.87
N ALA A 182 9.51 6.89 -21.11
CA ALA A 182 10.17 8.09 -20.56
C ALA A 182 11.33 7.72 -19.61
N ILE A 183 11.14 6.68 -18.77
CA ILE A 183 12.21 6.20 -17.90
C ILE A 183 13.37 5.61 -18.70
N LEU A 184 13.10 4.75 -19.67
CA LEU A 184 14.13 4.12 -20.50
C LEU A 184 14.91 5.16 -21.31
N GLU A 185 14.24 6.13 -21.91
CA GLU A 185 14.87 7.25 -22.62
C GLU A 185 15.81 8.04 -21.70
N ARG A 186 15.35 8.37 -20.48
CA ARG A 186 16.17 9.10 -19.51
C ARG A 186 17.39 8.31 -19.07
N LEU A 187 17.25 6.99 -18.86
CA LEU A 187 18.37 6.11 -18.50
C LEU A 187 19.39 5.98 -19.63
N GLN A 188 18.95 5.93 -20.90
CA GLN A 188 19.83 5.87 -22.08
C GLN A 188 20.67 7.15 -22.25
N HIS A 189 20.13 8.30 -21.88
CA HIS A 189 20.84 9.59 -21.94
C HIS A 189 21.83 9.78 -20.79
N THR A 190 21.89 8.85 -19.82
CA THR A 190 22.88 8.90 -18.75
C THR A 190 24.23 8.46 -19.30
N ALA A 191 25.24 9.35 -19.26
CA ALA A 191 26.56 9.10 -19.81
C ALA A 191 27.19 7.83 -19.19
N ALA A 192 27.85 7.02 -20.01
CA ALA A 192 28.57 5.83 -19.57
C ALA A 192 29.59 6.19 -18.47
N GLY A 193 29.58 5.46 -17.37
CA GLY A 193 30.45 5.71 -16.21
C GLY A 193 29.87 6.67 -15.16
N ARG A 194 28.75 7.33 -15.42
CA ARG A 194 28.00 8.05 -14.38
C ARG A 194 27.07 7.12 -13.61
N ARG A 195 26.78 7.50 -12.37
CA ARG A 195 25.82 6.82 -11.53
C ARG A 195 24.40 6.91 -12.15
N LEU A 196 23.68 5.79 -12.17
CA LEU A 196 22.29 5.79 -12.64
C LEU A 196 21.42 6.66 -11.72
N PRO A 197 20.51 7.45 -12.30
CA PRO A 197 19.59 8.25 -11.52
C PRO A 197 18.60 7.37 -10.74
N ALA A 198 18.23 7.79 -9.53
CA ALA A 198 17.11 7.19 -8.82
C ALA A 198 15.79 7.68 -9.44
N VAL A 199 14.88 6.77 -9.74
CA VAL A 199 13.58 7.06 -10.35
C VAL A 199 12.52 7.15 -9.27
N GLN A 200 11.98 8.33 -8.99
CA GLN A 200 10.85 8.50 -8.08
C GLN A 200 9.54 8.22 -8.83
N LEU A 201 8.87 7.14 -8.48
CA LEU A 201 7.52 6.82 -8.97
C LEU A 201 6.51 7.42 -7.99
N VAL A 202 5.86 8.49 -8.41
CA VAL A 202 4.98 9.31 -7.56
C VAL A 202 3.52 8.94 -7.78
N GLY A 203 2.76 8.79 -6.72
CA GLY A 203 1.31 8.54 -6.80
C GLY A 203 0.78 7.59 -5.72
N PRO A 204 -0.54 7.46 -5.61
CA PRO A 204 -1.18 6.70 -4.54
C PRO A 204 -1.19 5.18 -4.81
N ASP A 205 -1.07 4.72 -6.07
CA ASP A 205 -1.24 3.32 -6.42
C ASP A 205 0.09 2.56 -6.52
N ARG A 206 0.38 1.75 -5.50
CA ARG A 206 1.60 0.93 -5.43
C ARG A 206 1.69 -0.10 -6.56
N ALA A 207 0.56 -0.72 -6.92
CA ALA A 207 0.54 -1.77 -7.93
C ALA A 207 0.99 -1.24 -9.29
N SER A 208 0.42 -0.12 -9.75
CA SER A 208 0.82 0.54 -11.00
C SER A 208 2.29 0.93 -11.01
N LYS A 209 2.83 1.41 -9.89
CA LYS A 209 4.26 1.75 -9.76
C LYS A 209 5.15 0.52 -9.84
N GLN A 210 4.75 -0.58 -9.20
CA GLN A 210 5.47 -1.87 -9.30
C GLN A 210 5.45 -2.44 -10.72
N ASP A 211 4.29 -2.36 -11.40
CA ASP A 211 4.15 -2.79 -12.79
C ASP A 211 5.09 -2.00 -13.72
N VAL A 212 5.12 -0.67 -13.60
CA VAL A 212 6.02 0.19 -14.38
C VAL A 212 7.48 -0.16 -14.09
N ALA A 213 7.87 -0.25 -12.82
CA ALA A 213 9.25 -0.61 -12.43
C ALA A 213 9.63 -2.01 -12.94
N GLY A 214 8.71 -2.98 -12.86
CA GLY A 214 8.90 -4.34 -13.35
C GLY A 214 9.16 -4.40 -14.86
N HIS A 215 8.40 -3.64 -15.65
CA HIS A 215 8.58 -3.58 -17.10
C HIS A 215 9.89 -2.87 -17.49
N VAL A 216 10.28 -1.80 -16.81
CA VAL A 216 11.58 -1.16 -17.02
C VAL A 216 12.71 -2.12 -16.68
N ALA A 217 12.65 -2.81 -15.53
CA ALA A 217 13.66 -3.77 -15.13
C ALA A 217 13.77 -4.93 -16.14
N ALA A 218 12.63 -5.49 -16.57
CA ALA A 218 12.58 -6.56 -17.57
C ALA A 218 13.18 -6.12 -18.92
N SER A 219 12.86 -4.90 -19.40
CA SER A 219 13.42 -4.35 -20.64
C SER A 219 14.94 -4.18 -20.58
N LEU A 220 15.51 -4.04 -19.37
CA LEU A 220 16.96 -3.95 -19.15
C LEU A 220 17.60 -5.32 -18.80
N GLY A 221 16.83 -6.41 -18.80
CA GLY A 221 17.29 -7.74 -18.38
C GLY A 221 17.60 -7.86 -16.90
N LEU A 222 17.01 -6.98 -16.05
CA LEU A 222 17.23 -6.95 -14.62
C LEU A 222 16.08 -7.64 -13.86
N ARG A 223 16.42 -8.27 -12.75
CA ARG A 223 15.43 -8.80 -11.79
C ARG A 223 15.10 -7.72 -10.76
N LEU A 224 13.82 -7.47 -10.54
CA LEU A 224 13.36 -6.46 -9.59
C LEU A 224 13.16 -7.08 -8.20
N TYR A 225 13.77 -6.46 -7.18
CA TYR A 225 13.58 -6.82 -5.78
C TYR A 225 13.03 -5.65 -4.99
N ARG A 226 12.08 -5.93 -4.10
CA ARG A 226 11.50 -4.93 -3.20
C ARG A 226 12.28 -4.93 -1.88
N LEU A 227 12.63 -3.71 -1.44
CA LEU A 227 13.16 -3.43 -0.09
C LEU A 227 12.24 -2.41 0.59
N PRO A 228 11.53 -2.80 1.67
CA PRO A 228 10.83 -1.84 2.52
C PRO A 228 11.81 -0.83 3.12
N ALA A 229 11.56 0.46 2.97
CA ALA A 229 12.47 1.49 3.46
C ALA A 229 12.63 1.50 5.00
N GLU A 230 11.64 0.94 5.71
CA GLU A 230 11.67 0.75 7.17
C GLU A 230 12.72 -0.27 7.63
N LEU A 231 13.12 -1.19 6.73
CA LEU A 231 14.18 -2.19 7.01
C LEU A 231 15.59 -1.65 6.77
N ILE A 232 15.74 -0.42 6.28
CA ILE A 232 17.05 0.22 6.09
C ILE A 232 17.59 0.62 7.47
N PRO A 233 18.78 0.13 7.88
CA PRO A 233 19.34 0.42 9.18
C PRO A 233 19.59 1.91 9.42
N ALA A 234 19.23 2.41 10.59
CA ALA A 234 19.52 3.79 11.00
C ALA A 234 20.98 3.97 11.42
N GLN A 235 21.64 2.92 11.93
CA GLN A 235 23.03 2.95 12.40
C GLN A 235 23.99 3.00 11.19
N ALA A 236 24.97 3.91 11.25
CA ALA A 236 25.87 4.18 10.11
C ALA A 236 26.70 2.96 9.66
N GLY A 237 27.16 2.12 10.61
CA GLY A 237 27.95 0.92 10.30
C GLY A 237 27.16 -0.20 9.64
N GLU A 238 25.92 -0.42 10.07
CA GLU A 238 25.01 -1.40 9.48
C GLU A 238 24.53 -0.95 8.09
N LEU A 239 24.22 0.35 7.97
CA LEU A 239 23.84 0.94 6.70
C LEU A 239 24.97 0.85 5.67
N ASP A 240 26.21 1.14 6.08
CA ASP A 240 27.39 1.01 5.20
C ASP A 240 27.60 -0.46 4.78
N THR A 241 27.38 -1.39 5.68
CA THR A 241 27.41 -2.83 5.39
C THR A 241 26.38 -3.21 4.36
N LEU A 242 25.11 -2.79 4.55
CA LEU A 242 24.03 -3.03 3.60
C LEU A 242 24.34 -2.43 2.23
N ALA A 243 24.80 -1.18 2.19
CA ALA A 243 25.14 -0.50 0.95
C ALA A 243 26.27 -1.20 0.16
N ARG A 244 27.33 -1.65 0.85
CA ARG A 244 28.46 -2.41 0.22
C ARG A 244 28.00 -3.77 -0.32
N LEU A 245 27.18 -4.52 0.44
CA LEU A 245 26.63 -5.79 -0.03
C LEU A 245 25.73 -5.58 -1.25
N MET A 246 24.86 -4.56 -1.22
CA MET A 246 24.00 -4.23 -2.36
C MET A 246 24.79 -3.88 -3.61
N GLN A 247 25.86 -3.06 -3.48
CA GLN A 247 26.73 -2.73 -4.60
C GLN A 247 27.42 -3.96 -5.17
N ARG A 248 27.92 -4.86 -4.30
CA ARG A 248 28.54 -6.11 -4.71
C ARG A 248 27.55 -6.98 -5.50
N GLU A 249 26.36 -7.19 -4.94
CA GLU A 249 25.36 -8.04 -5.62
C GLU A 249 24.87 -7.40 -6.92
N ALA A 250 24.70 -6.08 -7.00
CA ALA A 250 24.37 -5.41 -8.25
C ALA A 250 25.43 -5.59 -9.35
N ALA A 251 26.70 -5.79 -8.98
CA ALA A 251 27.77 -6.10 -9.94
C ALA A 251 27.78 -7.59 -10.35
N LEU A 252 27.31 -8.53 -9.49
CA LEU A 252 27.35 -9.97 -9.72
C LEU A 252 26.04 -10.56 -10.24
N TRP A 253 24.93 -9.90 -9.96
CA TRP A 253 23.58 -10.33 -10.25
C TRP A 253 22.80 -9.24 -10.99
N PRO A 254 22.00 -9.56 -12.00
CA PRO A 254 21.20 -8.57 -12.73
C PRO A 254 20.06 -8.05 -11.84
N LEU A 255 20.35 -7.05 -11.00
CA LEU A 255 19.51 -6.56 -9.93
C LEU A 255 19.06 -5.12 -10.16
N ALA A 256 17.76 -4.86 -10.03
CA ALA A 256 17.18 -3.55 -9.79
C ALA A 256 16.43 -3.54 -8.45
N LEU A 257 16.39 -2.41 -7.76
CA LEU A 257 15.80 -2.31 -6.44
C LEU A 257 14.58 -1.40 -6.44
N TYR A 258 13.45 -1.91 -5.95
CA TYR A 258 12.24 -1.15 -5.67
C TYR A 258 12.19 -0.81 -4.18
N LEU A 259 12.44 0.44 -3.85
CA LEU A 259 12.46 0.96 -2.49
C LEU A 259 11.05 1.42 -2.11
N ASP A 260 10.38 0.63 -1.26
CA ASP A 260 9.03 0.93 -0.79
C ASP A 260 9.09 1.98 0.33
N ALA A 261 8.98 3.24 -0.06
CA ALA A 261 8.94 4.40 0.83
C ALA A 261 7.57 5.10 0.84
N HIS A 262 6.52 4.39 0.39
CA HIS A 262 5.18 4.93 0.21
C HIS A 262 4.59 5.54 1.49
N ASP A 263 4.74 4.84 2.63
CA ASP A 263 4.21 5.26 3.93
C ASP A 263 5.28 5.88 4.84
N VAL A 264 6.52 6.04 4.37
CA VAL A 264 7.59 6.64 5.17
C VAL A 264 7.35 8.13 5.29
N GLU A 265 7.27 8.62 6.51
CA GLU A 265 7.04 10.03 6.80
C GLU A 265 8.30 10.88 6.51
N ARG A 266 8.09 12.16 6.19
CA ARG A 266 9.18 13.11 6.16
C ARG A 266 9.70 13.35 7.57
N PRO A 267 11.01 13.42 7.78
CA PRO A 267 11.54 13.76 9.10
C PRO A 267 11.00 15.12 9.53
N THR A 268 10.45 15.18 10.73
CA THR A 268 9.91 16.41 11.32
C THR A 268 10.99 17.31 11.92
N SER A 269 12.22 16.79 12.10
CA SER A 269 13.36 17.53 12.65
C SER A 269 14.29 17.99 11.53
N GLU A 270 14.48 19.30 11.39
CA GLU A 270 15.52 19.90 10.55
C GLU A 270 16.90 19.40 11.02
N GLY A 271 17.65 18.79 10.09
CA GLY A 271 19.06 18.41 10.30
C GLY A 271 19.35 16.92 10.39
N GLN A 272 18.37 16.03 10.41
CA GLN A 272 18.61 14.59 10.39
C GLN A 272 18.32 14.00 9.00
N GLU A 273 19.38 13.66 8.26
CA GLU A 273 19.26 13.02 6.95
C GLU A 273 18.61 11.64 7.11
N PRO A 274 17.53 11.33 6.35
CA PRO A 274 16.85 10.05 6.42
C PRO A 274 17.78 8.87 6.10
N ALA A 275 17.58 7.73 6.75
CA ALA A 275 18.35 6.51 6.46
C ALA A 275 18.30 6.14 4.96
N LEU A 276 17.15 6.33 4.32
CA LEU A 276 16.96 6.12 2.89
C LEU A 276 17.84 7.03 2.03
N ALA A 277 17.96 8.33 2.34
CA ALA A 277 18.82 9.26 1.61
C ALA A 277 20.29 8.86 1.76
N ARG A 278 20.73 8.54 2.98
CA ARG A 278 22.08 8.04 3.26
C ARG A 278 22.39 6.72 2.55
N PHE A 279 21.42 5.83 2.45
CA PHE A 279 21.54 4.58 1.70
C PHE A 279 21.72 4.85 0.21
N LEU A 280 20.84 5.68 -0.37
CA LEU A 280 20.95 6.09 -1.76
C LEU A 280 22.29 6.78 -2.05
N ALA A 281 22.77 7.66 -1.19
CA ALA A 281 24.07 8.34 -1.36
C ALA A 281 25.25 7.36 -1.42
N ARG A 282 25.19 6.23 -0.71
CA ARG A 282 26.26 5.24 -0.59
C ARG A 282 26.14 4.05 -1.52
N SER A 283 24.96 3.81 -2.10
CA SER A 283 24.70 2.67 -2.97
C SER A 283 24.74 3.08 -4.45
N SER A 284 25.07 2.17 -5.33
CA SER A 284 25.00 2.34 -6.80
C SER A 284 24.16 1.22 -7.39
N GLY A 285 23.40 1.53 -8.44
CA GLY A 285 22.47 0.62 -9.09
C GLY A 285 21.24 1.34 -9.62
N LEU A 286 20.30 0.60 -10.19
CA LEU A 286 19.01 1.14 -10.61
C LEU A 286 18.03 1.07 -9.45
N PHE A 287 17.55 2.22 -9.00
CA PHE A 287 16.62 2.36 -7.89
C PHE A 287 15.30 2.96 -8.36
N PHE A 288 14.20 2.30 -8.05
CA PHE A 288 12.84 2.83 -8.16
C PHE A 288 12.35 3.17 -6.75
N LEU A 289 11.97 4.41 -6.53
CA LEU A 289 11.47 4.90 -5.24
C LEU A 289 9.95 4.97 -5.31
N ASP A 290 9.27 4.14 -4.55
CA ASP A 290 7.82 4.22 -4.38
C ASP A 290 7.51 5.33 -3.38
N VAL A 291 7.02 6.46 -3.87
CA VAL A 291 6.66 7.62 -3.05
C VAL A 291 5.26 8.11 -3.40
N ARG A 292 4.56 8.73 -2.44
CA ARG A 292 3.26 9.37 -2.71
C ARG A 292 3.41 10.73 -3.33
N ASP A 293 4.34 11.51 -2.79
CA ASP A 293 4.64 12.88 -3.20
C ASP A 293 6.12 12.98 -3.54
N VAL A 294 6.47 13.89 -4.42
CA VAL A 294 7.89 14.14 -4.78
C VAL A 294 8.69 14.44 -3.52
N ARG A 295 9.84 13.78 -3.39
CA ARG A 295 10.79 13.94 -2.29
C ARG A 295 12.09 14.57 -2.80
N PRO A 296 12.20 15.90 -2.79
CA PRO A 296 13.40 16.60 -3.26
C PRO A 296 14.66 16.17 -2.50
N GLU A 297 14.54 15.90 -1.20
CA GLU A 297 15.63 15.45 -0.34
C GLU A 297 16.25 14.11 -0.76
N LEU A 298 15.56 13.31 -1.56
CA LEU A 298 16.08 12.07 -2.13
C LEU A 298 16.70 12.29 -3.52
N GLY A 299 16.55 13.49 -4.09
CA GLY A 299 17.10 13.87 -5.40
C GLY A 299 18.55 14.31 -5.35
N ASP A 300 18.98 14.95 -4.26
CA ASP A 300 20.35 15.46 -4.09
C ASP A 300 21.38 14.34 -3.82
N ALA A 301 20.92 13.14 -3.51
CA ALA A 301 21.81 11.99 -3.27
C ALA A 301 22.53 11.45 -4.52
N GLY A 302 22.30 12.04 -5.68
CA GLY A 302 22.99 11.77 -6.94
C GLY A 302 22.51 12.68 -8.05
N GLU A 303 23.44 13.14 -8.90
CA GLU A 303 23.13 13.92 -10.10
C GLU A 303 22.09 13.16 -10.95
N GLY A 304 20.83 13.64 -11.00
CA GLY A 304 19.86 13.18 -11.97
C GLY A 304 18.65 12.40 -11.46
N ALA A 305 18.37 12.33 -10.15
CA ALA A 305 17.08 11.79 -9.70
C ALA A 305 15.93 12.55 -10.37
N PHE A 306 14.94 11.83 -10.89
CA PHE A 306 13.76 12.43 -11.50
C PHE A 306 12.48 11.77 -10.99
N ALA A 307 11.43 12.56 -10.95
CA ALA A 307 10.11 12.13 -10.51
C ALA A 307 9.20 11.94 -11.73
N LEU A 308 8.39 10.88 -11.69
CA LEU A 308 7.38 10.57 -12.68
C LEU A 308 6.09 10.20 -11.99
N ASP A 309 4.99 10.82 -12.39
CA ASP A 309 3.67 10.50 -11.87
C ASP A 309 3.17 9.17 -12.47
N VAL A 310 2.81 8.24 -11.59
CA VAL A 310 2.26 6.93 -11.95
C VAL A 310 0.99 6.70 -11.13
N GLY A 311 -0.14 6.95 -11.77
CA GLY A 311 -1.47 6.68 -11.21
C GLY A 311 -2.03 5.35 -11.65
N LYS A 312 -3.28 5.06 -11.26
CA LYS A 312 -4.05 3.97 -11.83
C LYS A 312 -4.34 4.20 -13.30
N PRO A 313 -4.64 3.14 -14.08
CA PRO A 313 -5.11 3.29 -15.44
C PRO A 313 -6.28 4.28 -15.53
N THR A 314 -6.29 5.11 -16.55
CA THR A 314 -7.36 6.09 -16.76
C THR A 314 -8.72 5.39 -16.98
N PRO A 315 -9.86 6.04 -16.75
CA PRO A 315 -11.18 5.44 -17.02
C PRO A 315 -11.35 4.94 -18.46
N VAL A 316 -10.71 5.61 -19.42
CA VAL A 316 -10.72 5.20 -20.84
C VAL A 316 -9.95 3.88 -21.03
N GLU A 317 -8.79 3.78 -20.44
CA GLU A 317 -7.96 2.56 -20.46
C GLU A 317 -8.64 1.39 -19.75
N GLN A 318 -9.25 1.65 -18.58
CA GLN A 318 -10.03 0.64 -17.85
C GLN A 318 -11.23 0.16 -18.70
N ARG A 319 -11.95 1.08 -19.33
CA ARG A 319 -13.07 0.75 -20.24
C ARG A 319 -12.59 -0.13 -21.38
N ALA A 320 -11.48 0.21 -22.01
CA ALA A 320 -10.87 -0.59 -23.07
C ALA A 320 -10.50 -2.00 -22.58
N ALA A 321 -9.92 -2.11 -21.37
CA ALA A 321 -9.57 -3.39 -20.76
C ALA A 321 -10.80 -4.26 -20.45
N TRP A 322 -11.87 -3.66 -19.93
CA TRP A 322 -13.14 -4.36 -19.72
C TRP A 322 -13.75 -4.84 -21.04
N THR A 323 -13.75 -3.96 -22.08
CA THR A 323 -14.26 -4.32 -23.38
C THR A 323 -13.48 -5.49 -24.00
N ALA A 324 -12.16 -5.45 -23.92
CA ALA A 324 -11.31 -6.54 -24.42
C ALA A 324 -11.54 -7.86 -23.67
N ALA A 325 -11.74 -7.79 -22.34
CA ALA A 325 -11.92 -8.97 -21.51
C ALA A 325 -13.32 -9.60 -21.59
N LEU A 326 -14.37 -8.80 -21.84
CA LEU A 326 -15.77 -9.26 -21.84
C LEU A 326 -16.32 -9.49 -23.25
N GLY A 327 -15.74 -8.87 -24.27
CA GLY A 327 -16.28 -8.90 -25.64
C GLY A 327 -17.75 -8.46 -25.66
N ASP A 328 -18.61 -9.23 -26.37
CA ASP A 328 -20.04 -8.97 -26.47
C ASP A 328 -20.89 -9.53 -25.33
N ALA A 329 -20.28 -10.19 -24.34
CA ALA A 329 -21.00 -10.87 -23.27
C ALA A 329 -21.74 -9.91 -22.31
N ALA A 330 -21.23 -8.68 -22.13
CA ALA A 330 -21.84 -7.65 -21.28
C ALA A 330 -21.66 -6.26 -21.90
N PRO A 331 -22.47 -5.86 -22.87
CA PRO A 331 -22.23 -4.64 -23.67
C PRO A 331 -22.23 -3.33 -22.87
N ALA A 332 -23.04 -3.22 -21.80
CA ALA A 332 -23.10 -2.05 -20.94
C ALA A 332 -22.08 -2.09 -19.81
N GLY A 333 -21.55 -3.27 -19.47
CA GLY A 333 -20.63 -3.50 -18.36
C GLY A 333 -19.37 -2.62 -18.37
N PRO A 334 -18.60 -2.53 -19.46
CA PRO A 334 -17.37 -1.77 -19.53
C PRO A 334 -17.50 -0.30 -19.14
N ALA A 335 -18.51 0.38 -19.63
CA ALA A 335 -18.75 1.79 -19.33
C ALA A 335 -19.19 1.99 -17.88
N LEU A 336 -20.07 1.12 -17.38
CA LEU A 336 -20.58 1.15 -16.02
C LEU A 336 -19.46 0.89 -14.99
N LEU A 337 -18.67 -0.17 -15.22
CA LEU A 337 -17.61 -0.59 -14.30
C LEU A 337 -16.46 0.41 -14.27
N ALA A 338 -15.95 0.84 -15.42
CA ALA A 338 -14.88 1.83 -15.50
C ALA A 338 -15.31 3.22 -15.00
N GLY A 339 -16.61 3.50 -15.02
CA GLY A 339 -17.14 4.75 -14.47
C GLY A 339 -17.27 4.76 -12.96
N GLN A 340 -17.42 3.61 -12.33
CA GLN A 340 -17.66 3.51 -10.89
C GLN A 340 -16.42 3.04 -10.13
N PHE A 341 -15.62 2.16 -10.71
CA PHE A 341 -14.45 1.56 -10.08
C PHE A 341 -13.16 2.07 -10.71
N SER A 342 -12.12 2.24 -9.90
CA SER A 342 -10.78 2.58 -10.34
C SER A 342 -9.86 1.38 -10.06
N LEU A 343 -9.82 0.43 -10.99
CA LEU A 343 -9.13 -0.85 -10.83
C LEU A 343 -7.90 -0.94 -11.75
N GLY A 344 -6.85 -1.62 -11.28
CA GLY A 344 -5.70 -1.97 -12.10
C GLY A 344 -6.07 -3.05 -13.16
N LEU A 345 -5.36 -3.07 -14.30
CA LEU A 345 -5.69 -3.96 -15.41
C LEU A 345 -5.65 -5.45 -15.06
N ALA A 346 -4.69 -5.87 -14.23
CA ALA A 346 -4.60 -7.25 -13.75
C ALA A 346 -5.85 -7.68 -12.97
N VAL A 347 -6.37 -6.78 -12.13
CA VAL A 347 -7.59 -7.00 -11.35
C VAL A 347 -8.81 -7.09 -12.28
N ILE A 348 -8.92 -6.19 -13.26
CA ILE A 348 -9.99 -6.21 -14.27
C ILE A 348 -10.03 -7.55 -14.98
N ARG A 349 -8.89 -8.01 -15.50
CA ARG A 349 -8.77 -9.29 -16.21
C ARG A 349 -9.13 -10.47 -15.33
N ARG A 350 -8.67 -10.47 -14.08
CA ARG A 350 -9.00 -11.52 -13.11
C ARG A 350 -10.51 -11.59 -12.85
N ILE A 351 -11.15 -10.46 -12.56
CA ILE A 351 -12.59 -10.40 -12.31
C ILE A 351 -13.36 -10.87 -13.53
N ALA A 352 -13.01 -10.40 -14.74
CA ALA A 352 -13.66 -10.80 -15.98
C ALA A 352 -13.54 -12.31 -16.22
N ARG A 353 -12.36 -12.89 -16.04
CA ARG A 353 -12.10 -14.33 -16.17
C ARG A 353 -12.93 -15.15 -15.19
N GLU A 354 -12.94 -14.79 -13.92
CA GLU A 354 -13.72 -15.46 -12.88
C GLU A 354 -15.23 -15.37 -13.15
N ALA A 355 -15.72 -14.22 -13.57
CA ALA A 355 -17.15 -14.03 -13.87
C ALA A 355 -17.60 -14.81 -15.10
N LEU A 356 -16.76 -14.92 -16.13
CA LEU A 356 -17.02 -15.66 -17.36
C LEU A 356 -16.87 -17.18 -17.20
N ALA A 357 -16.10 -17.64 -16.21
CA ALA A 357 -15.92 -19.08 -15.95
C ALA A 357 -17.23 -19.80 -15.58
N THR A 358 -18.21 -19.08 -15.07
CA THR A 358 -19.54 -19.63 -14.72
C THR A 358 -20.58 -19.10 -15.68
N PRO A 359 -21.37 -19.96 -16.36
CA PRO A 359 -22.44 -19.52 -17.26
C PRO A 359 -23.40 -18.56 -16.55
N ALA A 360 -23.72 -17.45 -17.18
CA ALA A 360 -24.73 -16.51 -16.74
C ALA A 360 -26.04 -16.75 -17.50
N ALA A 361 -27.18 -16.53 -16.84
CA ALA A 361 -28.48 -16.71 -17.47
C ALA A 361 -28.71 -15.65 -18.59
N ASP A 362 -28.25 -14.44 -18.37
CA ASP A 362 -28.30 -13.32 -19.31
C ASP A 362 -27.18 -12.30 -19.05
N ALA A 363 -27.08 -11.28 -19.88
CA ALA A 363 -26.10 -10.22 -19.78
C ALA A 363 -26.23 -9.41 -18.45
N LYS A 364 -27.45 -9.24 -17.94
CA LYS A 364 -27.69 -8.51 -16.68
C LYS A 364 -27.17 -9.27 -15.47
N GLU A 365 -27.32 -10.59 -15.48
CA GLU A 365 -26.75 -11.44 -14.43
C GLU A 365 -25.23 -11.39 -14.44
N LEU A 366 -24.59 -11.39 -15.61
CA LEU A 366 -23.15 -11.22 -15.74
C LEU A 366 -22.71 -9.84 -15.24
N GLU A 367 -23.39 -8.78 -15.64
CA GLU A 367 -23.12 -7.42 -15.17
C GLU A 367 -23.25 -7.31 -13.65
N ARG A 368 -24.24 -7.96 -13.06
CA ARG A 368 -24.41 -8.01 -11.60
C ARG A 368 -23.24 -8.70 -10.92
N ARG A 369 -22.78 -9.85 -11.43
CA ARG A 369 -21.61 -10.57 -10.88
C ARG A 369 -20.33 -9.75 -10.98
N LEU A 370 -20.10 -9.10 -12.11
CA LEU A 370 -18.95 -8.23 -12.33
C LEU A 370 -18.95 -7.07 -11.33
N TRP A 371 -20.11 -6.47 -11.10
CA TRP A 371 -20.31 -5.42 -10.12
C TRP A 371 -19.98 -5.90 -8.70
N ASP A 372 -20.58 -7.01 -8.28
CA ASP A 372 -20.38 -7.58 -6.95
C ASP A 372 -18.92 -7.99 -6.73
N ALA A 373 -18.25 -8.57 -7.72
CA ALA A 373 -16.83 -8.91 -7.66
C ALA A 373 -15.94 -7.66 -7.55
N SER A 374 -16.27 -6.59 -8.29
CA SER A 374 -15.57 -5.30 -8.22
C SER A 374 -15.72 -4.66 -6.84
N LEU A 375 -16.93 -4.69 -6.26
CA LEU A 375 -17.17 -4.24 -4.88
C LEU A 375 -16.37 -5.05 -3.86
N ALA A 376 -16.26 -6.37 -4.06
CA ALA A 376 -15.54 -7.25 -3.14
C ALA A 376 -14.03 -6.95 -3.06
N VAL A 377 -13.43 -6.51 -4.15
CA VAL A 377 -11.99 -6.15 -4.20
C VAL A 377 -11.68 -4.91 -3.37
N ALA A 378 -12.58 -3.92 -3.34
CA ALA A 378 -12.38 -2.68 -2.61
C ALA A 378 -12.61 -2.82 -1.09
N ARG A 379 -13.41 -3.83 -0.66
CA ARG A 379 -13.85 -4.00 0.74
C ARG A 379 -12.74 -4.14 1.78
N PRO A 380 -11.74 -5.04 1.63
CA PRO A 380 -10.82 -5.38 2.73
C PRO A 380 -10.01 -4.20 3.25
N ARG A 381 -9.70 -3.23 2.39
CA ARG A 381 -8.94 -2.04 2.76
C ARG A 381 -9.74 -1.08 3.62
N LEU A 382 -11.04 -0.94 3.33
CA LEU A 382 -11.95 -0.05 4.06
C LEU A 382 -12.46 -0.69 5.35
N ASP A 383 -12.72 -2.00 5.38
CA ASP A 383 -13.18 -2.72 6.58
C ASP A 383 -12.18 -2.61 7.75
N ALA A 384 -10.89 -2.40 7.44
CA ALA A 384 -9.85 -2.16 8.46
C ALA A 384 -9.86 -0.73 9.03
N LEU A 385 -10.51 0.23 8.36
CA LEU A 385 -10.44 1.66 8.68
C LEU A 385 -11.79 2.28 9.08
N ALA A 386 -12.91 1.65 8.71
CA ALA A 386 -14.25 2.18 8.92
C ALA A 386 -15.26 1.06 9.17
N GLN A 387 -16.35 1.38 9.85
CA GLN A 387 -17.44 0.44 10.10
C GLN A 387 -18.31 0.31 8.85
N ARG A 388 -18.36 -0.87 8.25
CA ARG A 388 -19.29 -1.14 7.18
C ARG A 388 -20.71 -1.31 7.72
N LEU A 389 -21.66 -0.59 7.13
CA LEU A 389 -23.10 -0.76 7.37
C LEU A 389 -23.69 -1.60 6.25
N GLU A 390 -24.54 -2.57 6.64
CA GLU A 390 -25.36 -3.29 5.67
C GLU A 390 -26.62 -2.48 5.41
N PRO A 391 -26.78 -1.88 4.23
CA PRO A 391 -27.95 -1.06 3.94
C PRO A 391 -29.18 -1.94 3.83
N LYS A 392 -30.20 -1.67 4.67
CA LYS A 392 -31.47 -2.41 4.68
C LYS A 392 -32.64 -1.54 4.21
N ALA A 393 -32.54 -0.22 4.43
CA ALA A 393 -33.61 0.70 4.10
C ALA A 393 -33.70 0.96 2.58
N THR A 394 -34.92 1.05 2.09
CA THR A 394 -35.28 1.35 0.70
C THR A 394 -36.09 2.65 0.62
N TRP A 395 -36.42 3.12 -0.58
CA TRP A 395 -37.31 4.28 -0.76
C TRP A 395 -38.69 4.10 -0.12
N ASP A 396 -39.13 2.84 0.04
CA ASP A 396 -40.42 2.54 0.68
C ASP A 396 -40.38 2.70 2.20
N ASP A 397 -39.21 2.67 2.81
CA ASP A 397 -39.06 2.76 4.26
C ASP A 397 -38.90 4.20 4.74
N ILE A 398 -38.36 5.08 3.90
CA ILE A 398 -38.10 6.47 4.30
C ILE A 398 -39.31 7.36 4.00
N VAL A 399 -39.63 8.23 4.96
CA VAL A 399 -40.69 9.23 4.82
C VAL A 399 -40.10 10.61 5.00
N LEU A 400 -40.07 11.37 3.90
CA LEU A 400 -39.53 12.73 3.86
C LEU A 400 -40.50 13.65 3.06
N PRO A 401 -40.43 14.98 3.27
CA PRO A 401 -41.09 15.91 2.38
C PRO A 401 -40.61 15.78 0.95
N PRO A 402 -41.44 16.08 -0.07
CA PRO A 402 -41.10 15.88 -1.47
C PRO A 402 -39.83 16.60 -1.93
N ALA A 403 -39.54 17.78 -1.35
CA ALA A 403 -38.33 18.51 -1.70
C ALA A 403 -37.04 17.81 -1.26
N GLN A 404 -37.04 17.20 -0.09
CA GLN A 404 -35.90 16.42 0.41
C GLN A 404 -35.72 15.10 -0.35
N THR A 405 -36.83 14.42 -0.68
CA THR A 405 -36.80 13.23 -1.52
C THR A 405 -36.20 13.55 -2.89
N ALA A 406 -36.63 14.63 -3.55
CA ALA A 406 -36.07 15.06 -4.82
C ALA A 406 -34.57 15.39 -4.77
N LEU A 407 -34.07 15.94 -3.64
CA LEU A 407 -32.63 16.16 -3.43
C LEU A 407 -31.87 14.83 -3.32
N LEU A 408 -32.40 13.84 -2.61
CA LEU A 408 -31.79 12.51 -2.51
C LEU A 408 -31.77 11.80 -3.85
N GLU A 409 -32.86 11.85 -4.62
CA GLU A 409 -32.93 11.33 -5.99
C GLU A 409 -31.91 12.02 -6.91
N GLN A 410 -31.75 13.35 -6.77
CA GLN A 410 -30.75 14.09 -7.52
C GLN A 410 -29.31 13.66 -7.16
N ILE A 411 -29.03 13.40 -5.88
CA ILE A 411 -27.75 12.86 -5.43
C ILE A 411 -27.49 11.50 -6.09
N ALA A 412 -28.46 10.57 -6.02
CA ALA A 412 -28.36 9.26 -6.64
C ALA A 412 -28.12 9.35 -8.16
N ALA A 413 -28.87 10.19 -8.86
CA ALA A 413 -28.73 10.41 -10.29
C ALA A 413 -27.34 10.97 -10.66
N GLN A 414 -26.79 11.91 -9.87
CA GLN A 414 -25.46 12.46 -10.14
C GLN A 414 -24.36 11.43 -9.94
N VAL A 415 -24.46 10.59 -8.90
CA VAL A 415 -23.49 9.49 -8.68
C VAL A 415 -23.56 8.48 -9.82
N ALA A 416 -24.76 8.06 -10.22
CA ALA A 416 -24.97 7.09 -11.30
C ALA A 416 -24.48 7.60 -12.66
N GLN A 417 -24.67 8.89 -12.97
CA GLN A 417 -24.33 9.49 -14.27
C GLN A 417 -22.96 10.17 -14.30
N ARG A 418 -22.18 10.08 -13.23
CA ARG A 418 -20.89 10.76 -13.08
C ARG A 418 -19.93 10.49 -14.23
N SER A 419 -19.76 9.22 -14.59
CA SER A 419 -18.83 8.80 -15.66
C SER A 419 -19.19 9.43 -17.00
N LYS A 420 -20.48 9.46 -17.33
CA LYS A 420 -20.97 10.06 -18.57
C LYS A 420 -20.71 11.56 -18.60
N VAL A 421 -21.07 12.26 -17.53
CA VAL A 421 -20.96 13.73 -17.49
C VAL A 421 -19.50 14.18 -17.42
N TYR A 422 -18.70 13.55 -16.54
CA TYR A 422 -17.31 13.96 -16.36
C TYR A 422 -16.39 13.43 -17.46
N GLY A 423 -16.56 12.16 -17.87
CA GLY A 423 -15.73 11.52 -18.87
C GLY A 423 -16.21 11.80 -20.31
N GLU A 424 -17.40 11.30 -20.69
CA GLU A 424 -17.85 11.38 -22.10
C GLU A 424 -18.18 12.81 -22.55
N TRP A 425 -18.76 13.63 -21.65
CA TRP A 425 -19.09 15.03 -21.96
C TRP A 425 -17.94 16.00 -21.65
N GLY A 426 -16.80 15.52 -21.12
CA GLY A 426 -15.59 16.29 -20.92
C GLY A 426 -15.67 17.39 -19.85
N PHE A 427 -16.60 17.27 -18.87
CA PHE A 427 -16.67 18.27 -17.80
C PHE A 427 -15.45 18.21 -16.86
N ALA A 428 -14.80 17.06 -16.73
CA ALA A 428 -13.58 16.92 -15.94
C ALA A 428 -12.40 17.70 -16.56
N ASP A 429 -12.31 17.76 -17.89
CA ASP A 429 -11.20 18.44 -18.58
C ASP A 429 -11.21 19.96 -18.39
N LYS A 430 -12.39 20.51 -18.05
CA LYS A 430 -12.57 21.94 -17.81
C LYS A 430 -12.48 22.35 -16.34
N ARG A 431 -12.38 21.41 -15.41
CA ARG A 431 -12.44 21.68 -13.97
C ARG A 431 -11.43 20.84 -13.20
N ASN A 432 -10.50 21.50 -12.52
CA ASN A 432 -9.53 20.83 -11.66
C ASN A 432 -10.04 20.61 -10.21
N ARG A 433 -11.23 21.10 -9.86
CA ARG A 433 -11.81 21.04 -8.49
C ARG A 433 -13.33 20.87 -8.54
N GLY A 434 -13.88 20.32 -7.45
CA GLY A 434 -15.34 20.19 -7.28
C GLY A 434 -15.97 19.09 -8.15
N LEU A 435 -15.20 18.04 -8.48
CA LEU A 435 -15.69 16.85 -9.15
C LEU A 435 -16.32 15.84 -8.17
N GLY A 436 -16.00 15.97 -6.87
CA GLY A 436 -16.59 15.17 -5.82
C GLY A 436 -18.08 15.42 -5.66
N ILE A 437 -18.83 14.38 -5.28
CA ILE A 437 -20.23 14.48 -4.91
C ILE A 437 -20.27 14.40 -3.39
N ASN A 438 -20.56 15.54 -2.77
CA ASN A 438 -20.63 15.63 -1.31
C ASN A 438 -21.96 16.23 -0.86
N ALA A 439 -22.48 15.71 0.25
CA ALA A 439 -23.76 16.12 0.81
C ALA A 439 -23.66 16.32 2.32
N LEU A 440 -24.36 17.33 2.83
CA LEU A 440 -24.59 17.51 4.24
C LEU A 440 -26.01 17.07 4.58
N PHE A 441 -26.14 16.13 5.52
CA PHE A 441 -27.39 15.73 6.13
C PHE A 441 -27.50 16.41 7.51
N SER A 442 -28.32 17.43 7.63
CA SER A 442 -28.48 18.19 8.85
C SER A 442 -29.86 17.99 9.47
N GLY A 443 -29.93 17.79 10.78
CA GLY A 443 -31.19 17.61 11.51
C GLY A 443 -30.96 16.89 12.83
N GLU A 444 -31.96 16.92 13.69
CA GLU A 444 -31.89 16.30 15.01
C GLU A 444 -31.68 14.78 14.94
N SER A 445 -31.22 14.18 16.03
CA SER A 445 -31.07 12.72 16.13
C SER A 445 -32.45 12.02 15.95
N GLY A 446 -32.47 10.90 15.22
CA GLY A 446 -33.70 10.14 14.97
C GLY A 446 -34.58 10.67 13.83
N THR A 447 -34.12 11.66 13.03
CA THR A 447 -34.88 12.20 11.89
C THR A 447 -34.68 11.45 10.57
N GLY A 448 -33.79 10.42 10.52
CA GLY A 448 -33.64 9.56 9.34
C GLY A 448 -32.38 9.77 8.51
N LYS A 449 -31.37 10.52 8.99
CA LYS A 449 -30.11 10.81 8.24
C LYS A 449 -29.38 9.53 7.82
N THR A 450 -29.17 8.60 8.73
CA THR A 450 -28.50 7.32 8.45
C THR A 450 -29.35 6.45 7.51
N MET A 451 -30.68 6.40 7.71
CA MET A 451 -31.60 5.70 6.83
C MET A 451 -31.53 6.24 5.39
N ALA A 452 -31.44 7.56 5.20
CA ALA A 452 -31.28 8.15 3.89
C ALA A 452 -29.95 7.74 3.22
N ALA A 453 -28.87 7.61 3.99
CA ALA A 453 -27.61 7.10 3.47
C ALA A 453 -27.71 5.60 3.07
N GLU A 454 -28.45 4.81 3.81
CA GLU A 454 -28.73 3.39 3.46
C GLU A 454 -29.58 3.30 2.18
N VAL A 455 -30.61 4.14 2.03
CA VAL A 455 -31.44 4.19 0.82
C VAL A 455 -30.58 4.50 -0.41
N LEU A 456 -29.70 5.51 -0.32
CA LEU A 456 -28.77 5.84 -1.40
C LEU A 456 -27.82 4.69 -1.71
N ALA A 457 -27.31 4.01 -0.68
CA ALA A 457 -26.41 2.87 -0.86
C ALA A 457 -27.09 1.69 -1.55
N ASN A 458 -28.34 1.39 -1.22
CA ASN A 458 -29.15 0.36 -1.88
C ASN A 458 -29.46 0.72 -3.31
N GLU A 459 -29.91 1.94 -3.57
CA GLU A 459 -30.23 2.43 -4.93
C GLU A 459 -29.00 2.34 -5.86
N LEU A 460 -27.85 2.78 -5.36
CA LEU A 460 -26.60 2.81 -6.12
C LEU A 460 -25.85 1.46 -6.11
N ARG A 461 -26.27 0.51 -5.31
CA ARG A 461 -25.59 -0.77 -5.07
C ARG A 461 -24.14 -0.59 -4.66
N LEU A 462 -23.89 0.33 -3.72
CA LEU A 462 -22.57 0.65 -3.21
C LEU A 462 -22.43 0.25 -1.75
N ASN A 463 -21.19 -0.02 -1.32
CA ASN A 463 -20.91 -0.25 0.09
C ASN A 463 -21.07 1.06 0.90
N LEU A 464 -21.69 1.00 2.06
CA LEU A 464 -21.82 2.13 2.98
C LEU A 464 -20.85 1.96 4.14
N PHE A 465 -19.95 2.93 4.32
CA PHE A 465 -18.97 2.96 5.40
C PHE A 465 -19.24 4.13 6.33
N ARG A 466 -19.48 3.82 7.60
CA ARG A 466 -19.63 4.82 8.66
C ARG A 466 -18.28 5.14 9.27
N ILE A 467 -17.96 6.41 9.32
CA ILE A 467 -16.76 6.96 9.93
C ILE A 467 -17.19 7.82 11.11
N ASP A 468 -16.82 7.40 12.30
CA ASP A 468 -16.98 8.21 13.51
C ASP A 468 -15.81 9.20 13.59
N LEU A 469 -16.10 10.46 13.32
CA LEU A 469 -15.09 11.52 13.33
C LEU A 469 -14.50 11.74 14.71
N SER A 470 -15.24 11.45 15.77
CA SER A 470 -14.73 11.58 17.15
C SER A 470 -13.66 10.53 17.47
N ALA A 471 -13.75 9.37 16.83
CA ALA A 471 -12.77 8.27 16.97
C ALA A 471 -11.53 8.44 16.05
N VAL A 472 -11.68 9.18 14.94
CA VAL A 472 -10.60 9.40 13.96
C VAL A 472 -9.65 10.49 14.43
N VAL A 473 -10.13 11.47 15.21
CA VAL A 473 -9.32 12.54 15.80
C VAL A 473 -8.41 11.97 16.89
N SER A 474 -7.14 11.82 16.55
CA SER A 474 -6.12 11.36 17.50
C SER A 474 -5.63 12.50 18.39
N LYS A 475 -5.19 12.14 19.61
CA LYS A 475 -4.47 13.08 20.50
C LYS A 475 -3.07 13.43 20.00
N TYR A 476 -2.57 12.72 18.97
CA TYR A 476 -1.22 12.88 18.44
C TYR A 476 -1.26 13.65 17.12
N ILE A 477 -0.41 14.65 17.00
CA ILE A 477 -0.27 15.53 15.84
C ILE A 477 0.12 14.70 14.61
N GLY A 478 -0.64 14.84 13.51
CA GLY A 478 -0.37 14.17 12.23
C GLY A 478 -0.97 12.78 12.06
N GLU A 479 -1.39 12.09 13.11
CA GLU A 479 -2.05 10.77 12.98
C GLU A 479 -3.43 10.87 12.35
N THR A 480 -4.18 11.91 12.67
CA THR A 480 -5.50 12.16 12.08
C THR A 480 -5.40 12.32 10.55
N GLU A 481 -4.46 13.14 10.06
CA GLU A 481 -4.22 13.30 8.63
C GLU A 481 -3.86 11.97 7.94
N LYS A 482 -3.01 11.18 8.57
CA LYS A 482 -2.57 9.87 8.07
C LYS A 482 -3.74 8.89 7.98
N ASN A 483 -4.57 8.82 9.00
CA ASN A 483 -5.73 7.94 9.03
C ASN A 483 -6.79 8.37 8.01
N LEU A 484 -7.08 9.65 7.90
CA LEU A 484 -7.97 10.20 6.87
C LEU A 484 -7.42 9.94 5.46
N ARG A 485 -6.12 10.15 5.25
CA ARG A 485 -5.47 9.87 3.96
C ARG A 485 -5.65 8.41 3.57
N ARG A 486 -5.34 7.47 4.48
CA ARG A 486 -5.50 6.03 4.25
C ARG A 486 -6.94 5.65 3.93
N LEU A 487 -7.91 6.26 4.63
CA LEU A 487 -9.34 6.06 4.39
C LEU A 487 -9.74 6.47 2.96
N PHE A 488 -9.39 7.70 2.56
CA PHE A 488 -9.73 8.19 1.24
C PHE A 488 -9.02 7.41 0.13
N ASP A 489 -7.74 7.09 0.31
CA ASP A 489 -6.99 6.30 -0.66
C ASP A 489 -7.58 4.88 -0.83
N ALA A 490 -8.04 4.26 0.27
CA ALA A 490 -8.74 2.98 0.21
C ALA A 490 -10.12 3.08 -0.46
N ALA A 491 -10.79 4.22 -0.31
CA ALA A 491 -12.08 4.48 -0.94
C ALA A 491 -11.99 4.85 -2.42
N GLU A 492 -10.83 5.32 -2.90
CA GLU A 492 -10.59 5.68 -4.31
C GLU A 492 -10.65 4.47 -5.26
N ASP A 493 -10.56 3.24 -4.76
CA ASP A 493 -10.79 2.02 -5.54
C ASP A 493 -12.23 1.95 -6.08
N GLY A 494 -13.13 2.79 -5.55
CA GLY A 494 -14.52 2.93 -5.95
C GLY A 494 -15.46 2.02 -5.16
N GLY A 495 -16.74 2.17 -5.42
CA GLY A 495 -17.77 1.33 -4.81
C GLY A 495 -18.10 1.64 -3.35
N ALA A 496 -17.65 2.77 -2.79
CA ALA A 496 -17.90 3.17 -1.43
C ALA A 496 -18.65 4.49 -1.31
N ILE A 497 -19.62 4.54 -0.39
CA ILE A 497 -20.20 5.76 0.15
C ILE A 497 -19.58 5.97 1.52
N LEU A 498 -18.93 7.11 1.73
CA LEU A 498 -18.35 7.50 3.01
C LEU A 498 -19.37 8.33 3.80
N PHE A 499 -19.84 7.80 4.92
CA PHE A 499 -20.79 8.45 5.81
C PHE A 499 -20.07 8.91 7.08
N PHE A 500 -19.76 10.20 7.15
CA PHE A 500 -19.14 10.83 8.31
C PHE A 500 -20.21 11.26 9.30
N ASP A 501 -20.29 10.56 10.42
CA ASP A 501 -21.24 10.85 11.48
C ASP A 501 -20.65 11.84 12.49
N GLU A 502 -21.53 12.56 13.19
CA GLU A 502 -21.16 13.56 14.21
C GLU A 502 -20.19 14.64 13.69
N ALA A 503 -20.43 15.14 12.48
CA ALA A 503 -19.56 16.13 11.85
C ALA A 503 -19.42 17.43 12.67
N ASP A 504 -20.37 17.74 13.54
CA ASP A 504 -20.32 18.87 14.49
C ASP A 504 -19.16 18.78 15.50
N ALA A 505 -18.66 17.57 15.80
CA ALA A 505 -17.50 17.38 16.67
C ALA A 505 -16.22 18.04 16.10
N LEU A 506 -16.07 18.06 14.78
CA LEU A 506 -14.92 18.66 14.10
C LEU A 506 -15.15 20.12 13.66
N PHE A 507 -16.39 20.44 13.24
CA PHE A 507 -16.70 21.70 12.56
C PHE A 507 -17.31 22.76 13.50
N GLY A 508 -17.25 22.57 14.80
CA GLY A 508 -17.71 23.56 15.78
C GLY A 508 -17.11 24.95 15.53
N LYS A 509 -17.84 26.01 15.92
CA LYS A 509 -17.39 27.39 15.72
C LYS A 509 -15.93 27.53 16.10
N ARG A 510 -15.13 28.09 15.19
CA ARG A 510 -13.75 28.46 15.43
C ARG A 510 -13.65 29.20 16.73
N SER A 511 -13.16 28.56 17.80
CA SER A 511 -12.74 29.28 18.98
C SER A 511 -11.61 30.22 18.55
N GLU A 512 -11.62 31.46 19.04
CA GLU A 512 -10.49 32.38 18.85
C GLU A 512 -9.24 31.62 19.30
N VAL A 513 -8.23 31.52 18.39
CA VAL A 513 -6.98 30.77 18.56
C VAL A 513 -6.33 31.26 19.86
N LYS A 514 -6.47 30.50 20.94
CA LYS A 514 -5.83 30.79 22.24
C LYS A 514 -4.65 29.86 22.52
N ASP A 515 -4.60 28.67 21.85
CA ASP A 515 -3.55 27.69 22.05
C ASP A 515 -3.07 27.01 20.74
N SER A 516 -1.87 26.43 20.79
CA SER A 516 -1.30 25.67 19.66
C SER A 516 -2.19 24.49 19.22
N HIS A 517 -2.95 23.88 20.12
CA HIS A 517 -3.94 22.84 19.82
C HIS A 517 -5.04 23.28 18.86
N ASP A 518 -5.52 24.51 18.97
CA ASP A 518 -6.56 25.06 18.10
C ASP A 518 -6.08 25.28 16.65
N ARG A 519 -4.78 25.55 16.46
CA ARG A 519 -4.19 25.64 15.11
C ARG A 519 -4.15 24.30 14.40
N TYR A 520 -3.81 23.24 15.09
CA TYR A 520 -3.71 21.89 14.50
C TYR A 520 -5.09 21.33 14.15
N ALA A 521 -6.09 21.51 15.00
CA ALA A 521 -7.47 21.13 14.69
C ALA A 521 -7.99 21.81 13.42
N ASN A 522 -7.67 23.09 13.20
CA ASN A 522 -8.04 23.80 11.97
C ASN A 522 -7.32 23.23 10.71
N ILE A 523 -6.10 22.75 10.82
CA ILE A 523 -5.36 22.12 9.71
C ILE A 523 -6.01 20.80 9.33
N GLU A 524 -6.32 19.94 10.30
CA GLU A 524 -6.97 18.65 10.10
C GLU A 524 -8.35 18.78 9.44
N ILE A 525 -9.14 19.75 9.89
CA ILE A 525 -10.44 20.11 9.29
C ILE A 525 -10.27 20.53 7.83
N ASN A 526 -9.34 21.43 7.54
CA ASN A 526 -9.09 21.87 6.16
C ASN A 526 -8.62 20.70 5.26
N TYR A 527 -7.81 19.81 5.78
CA TYR A 527 -7.39 18.60 5.08
C TYR A 527 -8.56 17.68 4.75
N LEU A 528 -9.42 17.38 5.74
CA LEU A 528 -10.63 16.59 5.53
C LEU A 528 -11.53 17.21 4.45
N LEU A 529 -11.76 18.53 4.51
CA LEU A 529 -12.55 19.24 3.51
C LEU A 529 -11.98 19.14 2.11
N GLN A 530 -10.68 19.35 1.98
CA GLN A 530 -9.99 19.21 0.70
C GLN A 530 -10.14 17.79 0.13
N ARG A 531 -10.03 16.77 0.99
CA ARG A 531 -10.19 15.37 0.56
C ARG A 531 -11.64 15.07 0.16
N ILE A 532 -12.63 15.55 0.89
CA ILE A 532 -14.05 15.40 0.53
C ILE A 532 -14.37 16.08 -0.81
N GLU A 533 -13.81 17.26 -1.08
CA GLU A 533 -14.00 17.97 -2.36
C GLU A 533 -13.38 17.21 -3.56
N SER A 534 -12.27 16.50 -3.34
CA SER A 534 -11.55 15.76 -4.36
C SER A 534 -12.00 14.30 -4.48
N TYR A 535 -12.71 13.76 -3.48
CA TYR A 535 -13.13 12.36 -3.46
C TYR A 535 -14.04 12.03 -4.64
N GLY A 536 -13.63 11.06 -5.44
CA GLY A 536 -14.37 10.65 -6.62
C GLY A 536 -15.70 9.93 -6.35
N GLY A 537 -15.97 9.43 -5.14
CA GLY A 537 -17.22 8.80 -4.72
C GLY A 537 -18.24 9.76 -4.10
N LEU A 538 -19.21 9.22 -3.36
CA LEU A 538 -20.16 9.97 -2.56
C LEU A 538 -19.68 10.09 -1.12
N ALA A 539 -19.50 11.31 -0.64
CA ALA A 539 -19.22 11.62 0.77
C ALA A 539 -20.43 12.31 1.41
N ILE A 540 -20.95 11.77 2.49
CA ILE A 540 -22.08 12.30 3.24
C ILE A 540 -21.59 12.70 4.62
N LEU A 541 -21.83 13.93 5.01
CA LEU A 541 -21.57 14.45 6.35
C LEU A 541 -22.89 14.56 7.10
N ALA A 542 -22.99 13.96 8.28
CA ALA A 542 -24.17 14.05 9.12
C ALA A 542 -23.89 14.91 10.35
N THR A 543 -24.78 15.85 10.65
CA THR A 543 -24.69 16.71 11.83
C THR A 543 -26.05 16.87 12.51
N ASN A 544 -26.02 16.99 13.83
CA ASN A 544 -27.19 17.32 14.63
C ASN A 544 -27.33 18.86 14.81
N MET A 545 -26.28 19.62 14.51
CA MET A 545 -26.19 21.06 14.79
C MET A 545 -25.68 21.87 13.58
N ARG A 546 -26.53 22.10 12.58
CA ARG A 546 -26.15 22.89 11.41
C ARG A 546 -25.60 24.30 11.78
N SER A 547 -26.15 24.91 12.82
CA SER A 547 -25.73 26.26 13.28
C SER A 547 -24.29 26.30 13.83
N ALA A 548 -23.71 25.15 14.15
CA ALA A 548 -22.34 25.04 14.59
C ALA A 548 -21.32 25.09 13.42
N LEU A 549 -21.77 24.83 12.18
CA LEU A 549 -20.91 24.76 11.00
C LEU A 549 -20.55 26.15 10.47
N ASP A 550 -19.30 26.31 10.02
CA ASP A 550 -18.80 27.54 9.39
C ASP A 550 -19.50 27.77 8.03
N PRO A 551 -20.06 28.99 7.76
CA PRO A 551 -20.66 29.33 6.47
C PRO A 551 -19.72 29.16 5.27
N ALA A 552 -18.40 29.33 5.45
CA ALA A 552 -17.42 29.10 4.39
C ALA A 552 -17.31 27.61 4.01
N PHE A 553 -17.55 26.72 4.97
CA PHE A 553 -17.66 25.29 4.75
C PHE A 553 -18.91 24.92 3.95
N LEU A 554 -20.07 25.46 4.33
CA LEU A 554 -21.35 25.17 3.64
C LEU A 554 -21.31 25.50 2.15
N ARG A 555 -20.53 26.52 1.73
CA ARG A 555 -20.37 26.92 0.31
C ARG A 555 -19.58 25.91 -0.52
N ARG A 556 -18.85 25.00 0.12
CA ARG A 556 -18.05 23.95 -0.55
C ARG A 556 -18.84 22.67 -0.75
N LEU A 557 -20.00 22.55 -0.11
CA LEU A 557 -20.88 21.41 -0.23
C LEU A 557 -21.79 21.54 -1.44
N ARG A 558 -21.92 20.45 -2.18
CA ARG A 558 -22.76 20.39 -3.38
C ARG A 558 -24.24 20.26 -3.06
N PHE A 559 -24.57 19.52 -2.00
CA PHE A 559 -25.92 19.31 -1.53
C PHE A 559 -26.04 19.57 -0.03
N ILE A 560 -27.17 20.13 0.36
CA ILE A 560 -27.56 20.26 1.78
C ILE A 560 -28.99 19.74 1.88
N VAL A 561 -29.16 18.63 2.62
CA VAL A 561 -30.46 18.02 2.87
C VAL A 561 -30.81 18.23 4.34
N GLU A 562 -31.94 18.92 4.59
CA GLU A 562 -32.41 19.23 5.94
C GLU A 562 -33.44 18.19 6.38
N PHE A 563 -33.13 17.45 7.42
CA PHE A 563 -34.02 16.47 8.04
C PHE A 563 -34.75 17.12 9.20
N ASN A 564 -35.89 17.70 8.90
CA ASN A 564 -36.73 18.37 9.88
C ASN A 564 -37.44 17.36 10.79
N VAL A 565 -37.91 17.79 11.94
CA VAL A 565 -38.81 17.00 12.77
C VAL A 565 -40.09 16.75 11.98
N GLN A 566 -40.54 15.53 11.95
CA GLN A 566 -41.65 15.04 11.12
C GLN A 566 -42.97 15.74 11.49
N SER A 567 -43.71 16.16 10.48
CA SER A 567 -45.09 16.63 10.61
C SER A 567 -46.02 15.49 11.03
N GLN A 568 -47.22 15.81 11.48
CA GLN A 568 -48.20 14.79 11.84
C GLN A 568 -48.53 13.85 10.70
N GLN A 569 -48.57 14.36 9.46
CA GLN A 569 -48.84 13.52 8.28
C GLN A 569 -47.67 12.57 8.00
N GLU A 570 -46.44 13.02 8.13
CA GLU A 570 -45.27 12.19 7.98
C GLU A 570 -45.17 11.12 9.07
N ARG A 571 -45.45 11.51 10.34
CA ARG A 571 -45.50 10.53 11.45
C ARG A 571 -46.58 9.45 11.21
N ARG A 572 -47.74 9.84 10.66
CA ARG A 572 -48.77 8.86 10.28
C ARG A 572 -48.25 7.85 9.26
N GLU A 573 -47.54 8.32 8.28
CA GLU A 573 -46.98 7.44 7.25
C GLU A 573 -45.87 6.56 7.80
N ILE A 574 -45.01 7.07 8.70
CA ILE A 574 -43.99 6.28 9.39
C ILE A 574 -44.66 5.19 10.23
N TRP A 575 -45.72 5.49 10.98
CA TRP A 575 -46.45 4.49 11.74
C TRP A 575 -47.04 3.36 10.88
N ARG A 576 -47.43 3.64 9.66
CA ARG A 576 -47.93 2.63 8.70
C ARG A 576 -46.84 1.70 8.20
N ARG A 577 -45.61 2.21 8.06
CA ARG A 577 -44.50 1.47 7.45
C ARG A 577 -43.58 0.81 8.47
N VAL A 578 -43.59 1.27 9.75
CA VAL A 578 -42.64 0.85 10.77
C VAL A 578 -42.78 -0.62 11.19
N LEU A 579 -43.99 -1.17 11.09
CA LEU A 579 -44.23 -2.58 11.41
C LEU A 579 -44.08 -3.46 10.17
N PRO A 580 -43.17 -4.45 10.19
CA PRO A 580 -43.02 -5.39 9.07
C PRO A 580 -44.33 -6.09 8.73
N PRO A 581 -44.59 -6.42 7.44
CA PRO A 581 -45.83 -7.06 7.02
C PRO A 581 -46.15 -8.39 7.72
N ALA A 582 -45.12 -9.09 8.19
CA ALA A 582 -45.26 -10.34 8.92
C ALA A 582 -45.67 -10.13 10.40
N THR A 583 -45.67 -8.90 10.90
CA THR A 583 -46.06 -8.62 12.30
C THR A 583 -47.57 -8.71 12.46
N PRO A 584 -48.12 -9.59 13.34
CA PRO A 584 -49.54 -9.65 13.59
C PRO A 584 -50.00 -8.36 14.28
N THR A 585 -50.96 -7.67 13.68
CA THR A 585 -51.49 -6.40 14.20
C THR A 585 -53.04 -6.48 14.31
N ALA A 586 -53.62 -5.78 15.26
CA ALA A 586 -55.08 -5.70 15.41
C ALA A 586 -55.52 -4.31 15.87
N GLY A 587 -56.47 -3.70 15.13
CA GLY A 587 -57.17 -2.50 15.51
C GLY A 587 -56.27 -1.25 15.69
N LEU A 588 -55.30 -1.07 14.81
CA LEU A 588 -54.37 0.08 14.90
C LEU A 588 -54.98 1.37 14.33
N ASP A 589 -54.91 2.46 15.11
CA ASP A 589 -55.30 3.80 14.72
C ASP A 589 -54.06 4.68 14.49
N PHE A 590 -53.63 4.75 13.24
CA PHE A 590 -52.42 5.54 12.87
C PHE A 590 -52.65 7.06 12.97
N ASP A 591 -53.90 7.53 12.84
CA ASP A 591 -54.23 8.94 13.00
C ASP A 591 -54.00 9.38 14.44
N ARG A 592 -54.40 8.52 15.38
CA ARG A 592 -54.17 8.79 16.79
C ARG A 592 -52.69 8.68 17.16
N LEU A 593 -51.99 7.66 16.72
CA LEU A 593 -50.54 7.51 16.93
C LEU A 593 -49.74 8.66 16.39
N SER A 594 -50.17 9.25 15.27
CA SER A 594 -49.50 10.43 14.64
C SER A 594 -49.54 11.70 15.46
N ARG A 595 -50.50 11.80 16.45
CA ARG A 595 -50.60 12.96 17.37
C ARG A 595 -49.45 12.96 18.37
N LEU A 596 -48.90 11.80 18.69
CA LEU A 596 -47.74 11.70 19.57
C LEU A 596 -46.55 12.40 18.93
N ASN A 597 -45.97 13.35 19.64
CA ASN A 597 -44.85 14.13 19.14
C ASN A 597 -43.52 13.34 19.26
N LEU A 598 -43.43 12.23 18.51
CA LEU A 598 -42.29 11.35 18.44
C LEU A 598 -41.60 11.50 17.10
N LYS A 599 -40.25 11.38 17.09
CA LYS A 599 -39.45 11.38 15.86
C LYS A 599 -39.46 9.97 15.26
N GLY A 600 -39.05 9.82 14.00
CA GLY A 600 -39.05 8.54 13.32
C GLY A 600 -38.25 7.44 14.06
N GLY A 601 -37.11 7.78 14.62
CA GLY A 601 -36.33 6.85 15.45
C GLY A 601 -37.05 6.43 16.72
N ASP A 602 -37.76 7.35 17.37
CA ASP A 602 -38.55 7.06 18.57
C ASP A 602 -39.76 6.18 18.23
N ILE A 603 -40.41 6.45 17.08
CA ILE A 603 -41.51 5.63 16.56
C ILE A 603 -41.05 4.17 16.32
N ASN A 604 -39.88 3.99 15.74
CA ASN A 604 -39.29 2.65 15.53
C ASN A 604 -39.03 1.93 16.86
N ASN A 605 -38.51 2.63 17.88
CA ASN A 605 -38.28 2.06 19.20
C ASN A 605 -39.59 1.65 19.85
N VAL A 606 -40.64 2.49 19.76
CA VAL A 606 -41.95 2.19 20.29
C VAL A 606 -42.58 0.96 19.61
N ALA A 607 -42.50 0.91 18.27
CA ALA A 607 -43.04 -0.23 17.50
C ALA A 607 -42.33 -1.53 17.86
N MET A 608 -41.00 -1.50 17.99
CA MET A 608 -40.20 -2.66 18.39
C MET A 608 -40.57 -3.12 19.83
N ASN A 609 -40.63 -2.18 20.77
CA ASN A 609 -40.99 -2.51 22.16
C ASN A 609 -42.39 -3.06 22.25
N ALA A 610 -43.37 -2.52 21.53
CA ALA A 610 -44.72 -3.04 21.48
C ALA A 610 -44.78 -4.46 20.87
N ALA A 611 -43.96 -4.72 19.83
CA ALA A 611 -43.85 -6.07 19.23
C ALA A 611 -43.29 -7.10 20.24
N PHE A 612 -42.29 -6.74 21.04
CA PHE A 612 -41.77 -7.60 22.10
C PHE A 612 -42.82 -7.85 23.20
N LEU A 613 -43.57 -6.83 23.60
CA LEU A 613 -44.65 -6.98 24.56
C LEU A 613 -45.75 -7.90 24.03
N ALA A 614 -46.15 -7.75 22.78
CA ALA A 614 -47.15 -8.57 22.09
C ALA A 614 -46.69 -10.03 22.00
N ALA A 615 -45.45 -10.27 21.59
CA ALA A 615 -44.83 -11.60 21.47
C ALA A 615 -44.77 -12.29 22.86
N GLY A 616 -44.38 -11.58 23.91
CA GLY A 616 -44.35 -12.09 25.27
C GLY A 616 -45.76 -12.47 25.83
N ALA A 617 -46.79 -11.74 25.38
CA ALA A 617 -48.18 -12.02 25.75
C ALA A 617 -48.88 -13.04 24.81
N GLY A 618 -48.26 -13.45 23.72
CA GLY A 618 -48.86 -14.32 22.70
C GLY A 618 -50.03 -13.68 21.95
N THR A 619 -50.02 -12.34 21.81
CA THR A 619 -51.12 -11.56 21.20
C THR A 619 -50.58 -10.75 20.00
N PRO A 620 -51.48 -10.30 19.10
CA PRO A 620 -51.05 -9.33 18.08
C PRO A 620 -50.69 -7.99 18.71
N VAL A 621 -49.95 -7.16 17.98
CA VAL A 621 -49.68 -5.78 18.38
C VAL A 621 -50.97 -4.96 18.31
N THR A 622 -51.35 -4.37 19.44
CA THR A 622 -52.63 -3.64 19.63
C THR A 622 -52.32 -2.18 20.04
N MET A 623 -53.35 -1.32 19.95
CA MET A 623 -53.24 0.08 20.40
C MET A 623 -52.82 0.20 21.88
N PRO A 624 -53.37 -0.56 22.84
CA PRO A 624 -52.90 -0.47 24.21
C PRO A 624 -51.41 -0.76 24.39
N LEU A 625 -50.84 -1.74 23.67
CA LEU A 625 -49.43 -2.09 23.73
C LEU A 625 -48.56 -0.97 23.12
N LEU A 626 -48.96 -0.43 21.99
CA LEU A 626 -48.25 0.70 21.36
C LEU A 626 -48.26 1.94 22.24
N LEU A 627 -49.40 2.28 22.85
CA LEU A 627 -49.50 3.43 23.75
C LEU A 627 -48.72 3.24 25.06
N ALA A 628 -48.66 2.02 25.59
CA ALA A 628 -47.85 1.69 26.76
C ALA A 628 -46.35 1.82 26.44
N ALA A 629 -45.92 1.30 25.29
CA ALA A 629 -44.55 1.45 24.81
C ALA A 629 -44.19 2.93 24.53
N ALA A 630 -45.10 3.67 23.89
CA ALA A 630 -44.94 5.11 23.63
C ALA A 630 -44.83 5.92 24.92
N ARG A 631 -45.64 5.59 25.93
CA ARG A 631 -45.54 6.26 27.24
C ARG A 631 -44.17 6.04 27.90
N THR A 632 -43.63 4.86 27.78
CA THR A 632 -42.31 4.51 28.29
C THR A 632 -41.22 5.30 27.56
N GLU A 633 -41.32 5.42 26.23
CA GLU A 633 -40.37 6.19 25.42
C GLU A 633 -40.46 7.69 25.71
N CYS A 634 -41.69 8.25 25.83
CA CYS A 634 -41.86 9.65 26.21
C CYS A 634 -41.25 9.95 27.59
N ARG A 635 -41.39 9.05 28.57
CA ARG A 635 -40.73 9.22 29.89
C ARG A 635 -39.21 9.21 29.80
N LYS A 636 -38.65 8.30 29.03
CA LYS A 636 -37.20 8.21 28.76
C LYS A 636 -36.68 9.51 28.13
N LEU A 637 -37.41 10.06 27.18
CA LEU A 637 -37.04 11.28 26.46
C LEU A 637 -37.44 12.57 27.23
N LYS A 638 -38.08 12.48 28.40
CA LYS A 638 -38.59 13.59 29.18
C LYS A 638 -39.56 14.50 28.39
N LEU A 639 -40.30 13.90 27.46
CA LEU A 639 -41.33 14.61 26.70
C LEU A 639 -42.59 14.78 27.52
N PRO A 640 -43.36 15.89 27.32
CA PRO A 640 -44.63 16.09 28.01
C PRO A 640 -45.64 14.99 27.58
N ILE A 641 -46.31 14.40 28.57
CA ILE A 641 -47.33 13.38 28.35
C ILE A 641 -48.71 14.06 28.53
N ASN A 642 -49.46 14.09 27.42
CA ASN A 642 -50.87 14.48 27.47
C ASN A 642 -51.71 13.23 27.63
N GLU A 643 -52.35 13.03 28.79
CA GLU A 643 -53.08 11.78 29.11
C GLU A 643 -54.22 11.49 28.12
N ASN A 644 -54.79 12.51 27.48
CA ASN A 644 -55.83 12.32 26.48
C ASN A 644 -55.35 11.59 25.22
N ASP A 645 -54.05 11.76 24.86
CA ASP A 645 -53.47 11.06 23.71
C ASP A 645 -53.17 9.58 23.99
N PHE A 646 -53.02 9.24 25.27
CA PHE A 646 -52.74 7.87 25.73
C PHE A 646 -53.98 7.09 26.25
N ALA A 647 -55.13 7.76 26.42
CA ALA A 647 -56.39 7.09 26.80
C ALA A 647 -56.95 6.34 25.59
N TRP A 648 -57.06 5.01 25.65
CA TRP A 648 -57.66 4.16 24.60
C TRP A 648 -58.94 3.56 25.06
N GLN A 649 -60.01 3.77 24.28
CA GLN A 649 -61.27 3.01 24.43
C GLN A 649 -61.41 2.11 23.19
N GLU A 650 -61.56 0.84 23.40
CA GLU A 650 -61.83 -0.07 22.29
C GLU A 650 -63.08 0.39 21.54
N PRO A 651 -63.03 0.53 20.21
CA PRO A 651 -64.22 0.78 19.44
C PRO A 651 -65.20 -0.34 19.74
N ALA A 652 -66.44 0.01 20.12
CA ALA A 652 -67.49 -0.98 20.36
C ALA A 652 -67.59 -1.91 19.16
N ALA A 653 -67.46 -3.24 19.37
CA ALA A 653 -67.60 -4.20 18.31
C ALA A 653 -68.95 -3.97 17.63
N VAL A 654 -68.93 -3.55 16.38
CA VAL A 654 -70.13 -3.51 15.55
C VAL A 654 -70.48 -4.96 15.33
N ILE A 655 -71.41 -5.44 16.13
CA ILE A 655 -72.03 -6.77 15.93
C ILE A 655 -72.79 -6.62 14.62
N ALA A 656 -72.26 -7.25 13.54
CA ALA A 656 -72.90 -7.39 12.24
C ALA A 656 -73.68 -8.69 12.23
#